data_2c3373eedf2500df47e6f108f7be5125
#
_entry.id   2c3373eedf2500df47e6f108f7be5125
#
_cell.length_a   1.000
_cell.length_b   1.000
_cell.length_c   1.000
_cell.angle_alpha   90.00
_cell.angle_beta   90.00
_cell.angle_gamma   90.00
#
_symmetry.space_group_name_H-M   'P 1'
#
loop_
_entity.id
_entity.type
_entity.pdbx_description
1 polymer ?
#
loop_
_entity_poly.entity_id
_entity_poly.type
_entity_poly.pdbx_seq_one_letter_code
_entity_poly.pdbx_strand_id
1 'polypeptide(L)'
;MIWTDTFANNKQSNIFSTELGENNARLAMLNRQDIRVIVGNPPYSVGQESANDDNQNDHYEELDARLAATYVQETASSNKNKLYDSYIRAYRWASDRIGNQGVIGFVTNAGWLDSSSADGMRKCMTEEFNSIYIYHLKGNARTQGIQRQKEKDNVFGEGSRAPVAIVFLVKNPKSSDYGKIYFHAVGDYLTREEKLAALKWDRSIAYTPMNVIVPDAHGDWFNQRDDSFSHFMRMDGKKTKEVAIFKDYSLGVNTNRDAWVYNSNRQTVINSTKRSVLAFNKALGELNSGLDTSSVRQKYIKDVAWSSSLVSRLERKIPSDFSERRIQKSLYRPFFKQNLYFDPESGFTHRPGRWKYIFPDSKAKNLAICSSGVGSKEYSCLMVDHIPCLDFLEKTQCFPRWLPGEQTKGAEDTLDFGEPSEMPSGFSQEALPHFQAAYPGKPITEDDLFYYIYGILHSEDYRMRYANNLMKELPRIPRVATYEQFMAFVEAGQELARLHVHFEDVAPYAGVKFEYTKVGQPSYRVTQMKWGKIKGKTGNAAKDKTTLIYNDWITVKNIPLEAQEYVVNKKSALDWVVERACVSIDKASGIVNDFNDYAAEMGSERYPLDLFLKIITVSLETMKIVKTLPKLEIHPLDK
;
A
#
# COMPACT_ATOMS: atom_id res chain seq x y z
N MET A 1 -24.98 28.92 25.22
CA MET A 1 -24.11 27.77 24.95
C MET A 1 -24.90 26.52 25.27
N ILE A 2 -24.78 25.47 24.45
CA ILE A 2 -25.44 24.16 24.63
C ILE A 2 -24.31 23.12 24.67
N TRP A 3 -24.32 22.27 25.69
CA TRP A 3 -23.39 21.15 25.80
C TRP A 3 -24.10 19.88 25.34
N THR A 4 -23.61 19.23 24.30
CA THR A 4 -24.22 18.03 23.71
C THR A 4 -23.20 17.30 22.84
N ASP A 5 -23.38 16.00 22.69
CA ASP A 5 -22.77 15.27 21.57
C ASP A 5 -23.51 15.64 20.28
N THR A 6 -22.78 16.21 19.32
CA THR A 6 -23.35 16.71 18.05
C THR A 6 -23.99 15.61 17.21
N PHE A 7 -23.52 14.37 17.31
CA PHE A 7 -23.95 13.24 16.47
C PHE A 7 -25.00 12.34 17.17
N ALA A 8 -25.13 12.45 18.51
CA ALA A 8 -26.12 11.71 19.23
C ALA A 8 -27.49 12.38 19.11
N ASN A 9 -28.44 11.72 18.47
CA ASN A 9 -29.83 12.12 18.51
C ASN A 9 -30.42 11.79 19.89
N ASN A 10 -30.37 12.73 20.79
CA ASN A 10 -31.12 12.92 22.06
C ASN A 10 -31.89 11.75 22.71
N LYS A 11 -31.40 10.55 22.72
CA LYS A 11 -31.96 9.47 23.55
C LYS A 11 -31.37 9.41 24.98
N GLN A 12 -30.41 10.29 25.32
CA GLN A 12 -29.81 10.37 26.67
C GLN A 12 -30.59 11.27 27.63
N SER A 13 -31.89 11.32 27.57
CA SER A 13 -32.69 12.21 28.39
C SER A 13 -32.92 11.75 29.85
N ASN A 14 -32.43 10.60 30.30
CA ASN A 14 -32.97 10.00 31.53
C ASN A 14 -32.02 9.86 32.73
N ILE A 15 -30.72 10.23 32.66
CA ILE A 15 -29.82 10.01 33.81
C ILE A 15 -29.45 11.30 34.58
N PHE A 16 -29.56 12.49 33.97
CA PHE A 16 -29.24 13.79 34.62
C PHE A 16 -30.33 14.84 34.41
N SER A 17 -31.59 14.48 34.60
CA SER A 17 -32.75 15.33 34.25
C SER A 17 -32.91 16.60 35.09
N THR A 18 -32.31 16.67 36.27
CA THR A 18 -32.48 17.82 37.20
C THR A 18 -31.35 18.86 37.08
N GLU A 19 -30.12 18.45 36.86
CA GLU A 19 -28.97 19.38 36.81
C GLU A 19 -28.75 20.02 35.44
N LEU A 20 -29.21 19.40 34.35
CA LEU A 20 -29.09 19.88 32.97
C LEU A 20 -30.44 20.30 32.32
N GLY A 21 -31.47 20.53 33.10
CA GLY A 21 -32.82 20.82 32.60
C GLY A 21 -32.88 22.02 31.65
N GLU A 22 -32.18 23.11 31.92
CA GLU A 22 -32.07 24.26 31.03
C GLU A 22 -31.30 23.92 29.74
N ASN A 23 -30.23 23.12 29.79
CA ASN A 23 -29.47 22.71 28.62
C ASN A 23 -30.33 21.83 27.72
N ASN A 24 -31.11 20.91 28.28
CA ASN A 24 -32.01 20.03 27.53
C ASN A 24 -33.15 20.81 26.85
N ALA A 25 -33.69 21.83 27.53
CA ALA A 25 -34.69 22.73 26.94
C ALA A 25 -34.12 23.53 25.77
N ARG A 26 -32.89 24.08 25.91
CA ARG A 26 -32.19 24.80 24.83
C ARG A 26 -31.87 23.86 23.65
N LEU A 27 -31.49 22.63 23.91
CA LEU A 27 -31.21 21.63 22.89
C LEU A 27 -32.48 21.24 22.12
N ALA A 28 -33.60 21.01 22.82
CA ALA A 28 -34.91 20.76 22.20
C ALA A 28 -35.38 21.95 21.33
N MET A 29 -35.10 23.17 21.77
CA MET A 29 -35.37 24.38 20.99
C MET A 29 -34.48 24.46 19.75
N LEU A 30 -33.17 24.20 19.89
CA LEU A 30 -32.22 24.17 18.77
C LEU A 30 -32.63 23.15 17.70
N ASN A 31 -33.08 21.96 18.11
CA ASN A 31 -33.49 20.91 17.17
C ASN A 31 -34.73 21.26 16.34
N ARG A 32 -35.55 22.20 16.82
CA ARG A 32 -36.74 22.73 16.10
C ARG A 32 -36.42 23.91 15.19
N GLN A 33 -35.24 24.52 15.31
CA GLN A 33 -34.86 25.68 14.49
C GLN A 33 -34.35 25.29 13.11
N ASP A 34 -34.67 26.11 12.11
CA ASP A 34 -34.07 26.04 10.80
C ASP A 34 -32.62 26.54 10.87
N ILE A 35 -31.67 25.65 10.81
CA ILE A 35 -30.24 25.99 10.77
C ILE A 35 -29.85 26.31 9.33
N ARG A 36 -29.26 27.49 9.12
CA ARG A 36 -28.84 27.99 7.79
C ARG A 36 -27.32 28.06 7.66
N VAL A 37 -26.60 28.10 8.76
CA VAL A 37 -25.13 28.16 8.77
C VAL A 37 -24.58 27.23 9.82
N ILE A 38 -23.67 26.37 9.39
CA ILE A 38 -22.90 25.49 10.27
C ILE A 38 -21.42 25.74 10.03
N VAL A 39 -20.68 26.10 11.08
CA VAL A 39 -19.23 26.31 11.04
C VAL A 39 -18.57 25.43 12.08
N GLY A 40 -17.49 24.75 11.72
CA GLY A 40 -16.83 23.84 12.64
C GLY A 40 -15.45 23.37 12.21
N ASN A 41 -14.79 22.73 13.18
CA ASN A 41 -13.55 21.97 12.96
C ASN A 41 -13.76 20.57 13.55
N PRO A 42 -14.41 19.67 12.81
CA PRO A 42 -14.70 18.33 13.31
C PRO A 42 -13.42 17.52 13.54
N PRO A 43 -13.39 16.64 14.57
CA PRO A 43 -12.22 15.84 14.89
C PRO A 43 -11.86 14.83 13.78
N TYR A 44 -10.56 14.53 13.63
CA TYR A 44 -10.04 13.56 12.67
C TYR A 44 -9.68 12.26 13.41
N SER A 45 -10.58 11.30 13.44
CA SER A 45 -10.35 10.02 14.12
C SER A 45 -10.84 8.85 13.27
N VAL A 46 -9.92 8.01 12.81
CA VAL A 46 -10.24 6.69 12.24
C VAL A 46 -9.59 5.63 13.11
N GLY A 47 -10.40 4.77 13.72
CA GLY A 47 -9.95 3.53 14.33
C GLY A 47 -8.91 3.70 15.43
N GLN A 48 -9.06 4.68 16.31
CA GLN A 48 -8.26 4.76 17.53
C GLN A 48 -8.75 3.70 18.51
N GLU A 49 -7.94 2.64 18.70
CA GLU A 49 -8.13 1.60 19.72
C GLU A 49 -7.62 2.05 21.12
N SER A 50 -7.09 3.28 21.24
CA SER A 50 -6.50 3.79 22.47
C SER A 50 -7.60 4.33 23.40
N ALA A 51 -7.75 3.69 24.54
CA ALA A 51 -8.66 4.09 25.61
C ALA A 51 -8.26 5.39 26.34
N ASN A 52 -7.18 6.07 25.94
CA ASN A 52 -6.66 7.28 26.58
C ASN A 52 -7.26 8.59 26.08
N ASP A 53 -7.93 8.56 24.93
CA ASP A 53 -8.73 9.68 24.45
C ASP A 53 -10.18 9.19 24.39
N ASP A 54 -11.12 9.89 25.00
CA ASP A 54 -12.57 9.63 24.97
C ASP A 54 -13.19 9.64 23.56
N ASN A 55 -12.40 9.41 22.53
CA ASN A 55 -12.72 9.37 21.10
C ASN A 55 -12.65 7.95 20.53
N GLN A 56 -13.13 6.94 21.23
CA GLN A 56 -13.48 5.68 20.60
C GLN A 56 -14.53 5.97 19.51
N ASN A 57 -14.45 5.27 18.37
CA ASN A 57 -15.47 5.35 17.32
C ASN A 57 -16.83 4.93 17.88
N ASP A 58 -17.52 5.85 18.53
CA ASP A 58 -18.88 5.64 19.01
C ASP A 58 -19.78 5.29 17.82
N HIS A 59 -20.67 4.37 18.04
CA HIS A 59 -21.66 3.96 17.05
C HIS A 59 -22.86 4.92 17.14
N TYR A 60 -23.08 5.67 16.04
CA TYR A 60 -24.22 6.57 15.92
C TYR A 60 -25.27 5.95 14.98
N GLU A 61 -26.15 5.13 15.51
CA GLU A 61 -27.05 4.26 14.75
C GLU A 61 -27.75 4.97 13.58
N GLU A 62 -28.38 6.11 13.82
CA GLU A 62 -29.12 6.86 12.80
C GLU A 62 -28.19 7.52 11.78
N LEU A 63 -27.10 8.14 12.24
CA LEU A 63 -26.12 8.80 11.36
C LEU A 63 -25.33 7.78 10.53
N ASP A 64 -24.96 6.65 11.13
CA ASP A 64 -24.25 5.59 10.43
C ASP A 64 -25.16 4.89 9.40
N ALA A 65 -26.45 4.74 9.68
CA ALA A 65 -27.45 4.29 8.70
C ALA A 65 -27.61 5.29 7.53
N ARG A 66 -27.56 6.61 7.81
CA ARG A 66 -27.56 7.64 6.75
C ARG A 66 -26.30 7.59 5.90
N LEU A 67 -25.13 7.41 6.51
CA LEU A 67 -23.87 7.21 5.78
C LEU A 67 -23.93 5.97 4.90
N ALA A 68 -24.46 4.86 5.44
CA ALA A 68 -24.62 3.61 4.70
C ALA A 68 -25.51 3.77 3.46
N ALA A 69 -26.62 4.49 3.60
CA ALA A 69 -27.60 4.73 2.54
C ALA A 69 -27.18 5.81 1.52
N THR A 70 -26.07 6.53 1.75
CA THR A 70 -25.56 7.62 0.89
C THR A 70 -24.11 7.33 0.47
N TYR A 71 -23.14 7.85 1.18
CA TYR A 71 -21.72 7.79 0.83
C TYR A 71 -21.19 6.37 0.64
N VAL A 72 -21.66 5.42 1.48
CA VAL A 72 -21.23 4.02 1.43
C VAL A 72 -21.90 3.25 0.30
N GLN A 73 -23.13 3.58 -0.03
CA GLN A 73 -23.86 2.97 -1.15
C GLN A 73 -23.24 3.35 -2.49
N GLU A 74 -22.86 4.63 -2.64
CA GLU A 74 -22.32 5.20 -3.88
C GLU A 74 -20.82 4.91 -4.11
N THR A 75 -20.10 4.37 -3.09
CA THR A 75 -18.67 4.09 -3.26
C THR A 75 -18.41 2.78 -3.99
N ALA A 76 -17.52 2.82 -4.98
CA ALA A 76 -16.94 1.65 -5.62
C ALA A 76 -15.80 1.00 -4.79
N SER A 77 -15.32 1.67 -3.75
CA SER A 77 -14.21 1.18 -2.91
C SER A 77 -14.62 0.00 -2.03
N SER A 78 -13.75 -0.99 -1.92
CA SER A 78 -13.91 -2.09 -0.96
C SER A 78 -13.63 -1.71 0.50
N ASN A 79 -12.90 -0.60 0.74
CA ASN A 79 -12.57 -0.12 2.08
C ASN A 79 -13.57 0.95 2.55
N LYS A 80 -14.74 0.49 2.95
CA LYS A 80 -15.86 1.34 3.37
C LYS A 80 -15.70 1.91 4.78
N ASN A 81 -14.86 1.31 5.62
CA ASN A 81 -14.69 1.72 7.04
C ASN A 81 -14.18 3.17 7.18
N LYS A 82 -13.41 3.66 6.21
CA LYS A 82 -12.91 5.04 6.24
C LYS A 82 -14.00 6.11 6.11
N LEU A 83 -15.17 5.76 5.58
CA LEU A 83 -16.29 6.67 5.47
C LEU A 83 -17.00 6.95 6.81
N TYR A 84 -16.69 6.16 7.85
CA TYR A 84 -17.20 6.37 9.20
C TYR A 84 -16.25 7.20 10.09
N ASP A 85 -15.26 7.90 9.52
CA ASP A 85 -14.44 8.88 10.24
C ASP A 85 -15.31 10.04 10.75
N SER A 86 -15.02 10.53 11.95
CA SER A 86 -15.80 11.57 12.62
C SER A 86 -15.99 12.82 11.76
N TYR A 87 -14.96 13.27 11.02
CA TYR A 87 -15.12 14.42 10.14
C TYR A 87 -16.03 14.14 8.94
N ILE A 88 -16.08 12.90 8.42
CA ILE A 88 -17.00 12.51 7.35
C ILE A 88 -18.43 12.44 7.89
N ARG A 89 -18.62 11.89 9.09
CA ARG A 89 -19.89 11.95 9.80
C ARG A 89 -20.40 13.39 9.98
N ALA A 90 -19.47 14.32 10.32
CA ALA A 90 -19.82 15.74 10.44
C ALA A 90 -20.37 16.33 9.15
N TYR A 91 -19.80 16.00 7.98
CA TYR A 91 -20.33 16.43 6.70
C TYR A 91 -21.74 15.88 6.44
N ARG A 92 -21.98 14.60 6.71
CA ARG A 92 -23.32 14.02 6.51
C ARG A 92 -24.35 14.63 7.45
N TRP A 93 -24.01 14.71 8.73
CA TRP A 93 -24.86 15.36 9.73
C TRP A 93 -25.19 16.80 9.37
N ALA A 94 -24.20 17.59 8.98
CA ALA A 94 -24.38 19.00 8.63
C ALA A 94 -25.22 19.16 7.36
N SER A 95 -25.01 18.31 6.34
CA SER A 95 -25.83 18.32 5.11
C SER A 95 -27.29 18.04 5.38
N ASP A 96 -27.58 17.04 6.22
CA ASP A 96 -28.96 16.72 6.62
C ASP A 96 -29.55 17.85 7.49
N ARG A 97 -28.74 18.45 8.38
CA ARG A 97 -29.20 19.45 9.34
C ARG A 97 -29.55 20.82 8.74
N ILE A 98 -28.87 21.26 7.66
CA ILE A 98 -29.24 22.51 6.97
C ILE A 98 -30.42 22.37 6.01
N GLY A 99 -30.92 21.15 5.81
CA GLY A 99 -32.02 20.88 4.87
C GLY A 99 -31.64 21.22 3.43
N ASN A 100 -32.50 21.99 2.74
CA ASN A 100 -32.35 22.37 1.33
C ASN A 100 -31.71 23.75 1.08
N GLN A 101 -31.39 24.48 2.15
CA GLN A 101 -30.83 25.84 2.05
C GLN A 101 -29.89 26.14 3.20
N GLY A 102 -28.67 26.60 2.88
CA GLY A 102 -27.70 27.03 3.88
C GLY A 102 -26.27 26.87 3.42
N VAL A 103 -25.35 27.15 4.35
CA VAL A 103 -23.90 27.09 4.14
C VAL A 103 -23.25 26.28 5.24
N ILE A 104 -22.37 25.38 4.87
CA ILE A 104 -21.48 24.66 5.78
C ILE A 104 -20.07 25.18 5.55
N GLY A 105 -19.37 25.58 6.63
CA GLY A 105 -17.97 26.00 6.60
C GLY A 105 -17.14 25.14 7.54
N PHE A 106 -16.32 24.24 7.00
CA PHE A 106 -15.51 23.34 7.81
C PHE A 106 -14.02 23.49 7.55
N VAL A 107 -13.23 23.43 8.63
CA VAL A 107 -11.79 23.15 8.56
C VAL A 107 -11.60 21.67 8.84
N THR A 108 -11.17 20.89 7.86
CA THR A 108 -11.15 19.43 7.96
C THR A 108 -9.89 18.79 7.38
N ASN A 109 -9.73 17.51 7.66
CA ASN A 109 -8.81 16.65 6.91
C ASN A 109 -9.15 16.67 5.42
N ALA A 110 -8.19 17.06 4.57
CA ALA A 110 -8.35 17.14 3.12
C ALA A 110 -8.20 15.78 2.40
N GLY A 111 -7.90 14.71 3.11
CA GLY A 111 -7.65 13.40 2.49
C GLY A 111 -8.83 12.79 1.73
N TRP A 112 -10.06 13.26 1.96
CA TRP A 112 -11.23 12.82 1.21
C TRP A 112 -11.27 13.36 -0.23
N LEU A 113 -10.54 14.44 -0.51
CA LEU A 113 -10.54 15.08 -1.81
C LEU A 113 -10.06 14.18 -2.95
N ASP A 114 -9.05 13.33 -2.67
CA ASP A 114 -8.41 12.44 -3.65
C ASP A 114 -8.44 10.94 -3.26
N SER A 115 -8.96 10.62 -2.07
CA SER A 115 -9.06 9.23 -1.62
C SER A 115 -10.04 8.43 -2.47
N SER A 116 -9.62 7.24 -2.90
CA SER A 116 -10.50 6.28 -3.61
C SER A 116 -11.65 5.77 -2.74
N SER A 117 -11.55 5.83 -1.40
CA SER A 117 -12.62 5.42 -0.49
C SER A 117 -13.68 6.51 -0.26
N ALA A 118 -13.46 7.73 -0.72
CA ALA A 118 -14.37 8.85 -0.57
C ALA A 118 -15.09 9.25 -1.89
N ASP A 119 -15.01 8.40 -2.91
CA ASP A 119 -15.68 8.62 -4.20
C ASP A 119 -17.20 8.79 -4.04
N GLY A 120 -17.86 7.92 -3.27
CA GLY A 120 -19.28 8.04 -2.99
C GLY A 120 -19.65 9.33 -2.22
N MET A 121 -18.81 9.77 -1.28
CA MET A 121 -19.00 11.06 -0.61
C MET A 121 -18.92 12.23 -1.60
N ARG A 122 -17.92 12.22 -2.51
CA ARG A 122 -17.76 13.26 -3.52
C ARG A 122 -18.93 13.32 -4.50
N LYS A 123 -19.45 12.15 -4.94
CA LYS A 123 -20.67 12.07 -5.77
C LYS A 123 -21.86 12.72 -5.07
N CYS A 124 -22.18 12.27 -3.86
CA CYS A 124 -23.29 12.84 -3.09
C CYS A 124 -23.14 14.35 -2.88
N MET A 125 -21.91 14.85 -2.63
CA MET A 125 -21.68 16.29 -2.48
C MET A 125 -21.99 17.08 -3.76
N THR A 126 -21.63 16.55 -4.94
CA THR A 126 -21.93 17.22 -6.21
C THR A 126 -23.44 17.21 -6.54
N GLU A 127 -24.18 16.23 -6.05
CA GLU A 127 -25.62 16.16 -6.22
C GLU A 127 -26.40 17.02 -5.22
N GLU A 128 -25.89 17.15 -4.00
CA GLU A 128 -26.58 17.87 -2.90
C GLU A 128 -26.29 19.36 -2.83
N PHE A 129 -25.11 19.80 -3.28
CA PHE A 129 -24.66 21.20 -3.14
C PHE A 129 -24.54 21.91 -4.50
N ASN A 130 -25.01 23.14 -4.54
CA ASN A 130 -24.91 23.99 -5.72
C ASN A 130 -23.47 24.42 -5.98
N SER A 131 -22.76 24.80 -4.90
CA SER A 131 -21.36 25.23 -4.98
C SER A 131 -20.54 24.66 -3.83
N ILE A 132 -19.33 24.24 -4.17
CA ILE A 132 -18.35 23.65 -3.27
C ILE A 132 -17.07 24.45 -3.42
N TYR A 133 -16.62 25.13 -2.37
CA TYR A 133 -15.39 25.92 -2.37
C TYR A 133 -14.36 25.23 -1.48
N ILE A 134 -13.15 25.04 -1.98
CA ILE A 134 -12.07 24.33 -1.29
C ILE A 134 -10.82 25.20 -1.30
N TYR A 135 -10.35 25.56 -0.11
CA TYR A 135 -9.06 26.19 0.11
C TYR A 135 -8.12 25.17 0.75
N HIS A 136 -7.20 24.60 -0.03
CA HIS A 136 -6.33 23.51 0.38
C HIS A 136 -5.02 24.03 0.98
N LEU A 137 -4.81 23.81 2.27
CA LEU A 137 -3.65 24.26 3.05
C LEU A 137 -2.46 23.28 3.02
N LYS A 138 -2.60 22.12 2.34
CA LYS A 138 -1.56 21.09 2.31
C LYS A 138 -1.16 20.59 3.71
N GLY A 139 0.13 20.26 3.93
CA GLY A 139 0.64 19.85 5.24
C GLY A 139 0.54 18.35 5.52
N ASN A 140 0.45 17.49 4.48
CA ASN A 140 0.39 16.05 4.61
C ASN A 140 1.75 15.47 5.06
N ALA A 141 1.89 15.19 6.36
CA ALA A 141 3.11 14.61 6.93
C ALA A 141 3.28 13.10 6.63
N ARG A 142 2.29 12.46 5.98
CA ARG A 142 2.34 11.05 5.58
C ARG A 142 2.98 10.83 4.21
N THR A 143 3.25 11.91 3.47
CA THR A 143 3.97 11.87 2.20
C THR A 143 5.48 11.73 2.42
N GLN A 144 6.23 11.35 1.37
CA GLN A 144 7.69 11.15 1.41
C GLN A 144 8.36 11.84 0.21
N GLY A 145 9.69 11.94 0.24
CA GLY A 145 10.48 12.48 -0.86
C GLY A 145 10.13 13.94 -1.20
N ILE A 146 10.09 14.25 -2.50
CA ILE A 146 9.78 15.59 -3.02
C ILE A 146 8.38 16.03 -2.60
N GLN A 147 7.40 15.12 -2.62
CA GLN A 147 6.03 15.46 -2.21
C GLN A 147 5.97 15.90 -0.75
N ARG A 148 6.75 15.30 0.16
CA ARG A 148 6.83 15.74 1.56
C ARG A 148 7.44 17.14 1.68
N GLN A 149 8.38 17.47 0.83
CA GLN A 149 8.98 18.81 0.78
C GLN A 149 7.97 19.86 0.30
N LYS A 150 7.18 19.52 -0.75
CA LYS A 150 6.10 20.41 -1.25
C LYS A 150 5.01 20.65 -0.22
N GLU A 151 4.61 19.61 0.50
CA GLU A 151 3.62 19.70 1.59
C GLU A 151 4.11 20.51 2.78
N LYS A 152 5.40 20.38 3.12
CA LYS A 152 6.15 21.01 4.22
C LYS A 152 5.38 20.99 5.55
N ASP A 153 5.11 22.13 6.15
CA ASP A 153 4.56 22.18 7.51
C ASP A 153 3.01 22.10 7.52
N ASN A 154 2.48 21.56 8.61
CA ASN A 154 1.04 21.55 8.85
C ASN A 154 0.62 22.83 9.60
N VAL A 155 -0.53 23.42 9.24
CA VAL A 155 -1.04 24.64 9.88
C VAL A 155 -1.39 24.45 11.37
N PHE A 156 -1.67 23.22 11.81
CA PHE A 156 -1.89 22.87 13.21
C PHE A 156 -0.61 22.44 13.96
N GLY A 157 0.56 22.49 13.29
CA GLY A 157 1.85 22.10 13.87
C GLY A 157 2.04 20.59 13.94
N GLU A 158 2.89 20.13 14.88
CA GLU A 158 3.33 18.72 14.96
C GLU A 158 2.22 17.75 15.41
N GLY A 159 1.13 18.24 15.99
CA GLY A 159 -0.01 17.42 16.43
C GLY A 159 -0.86 16.83 15.32
N SER A 160 -0.77 17.34 14.08
CA SER A 160 -1.54 16.83 12.94
C SER A 160 -0.65 16.33 11.80
N ARG A 161 -0.93 15.11 11.33
CA ARG A 161 -0.23 14.51 10.17
C ARG A 161 -1.07 14.50 8.90
N ALA A 162 -2.35 14.86 8.99
CA ALA A 162 -3.29 14.89 7.87
C ALA A 162 -3.20 16.23 7.12
N PRO A 163 -3.40 16.26 5.79
CA PRO A 163 -3.54 17.52 5.06
C PRO A 163 -4.80 18.25 5.53
N VAL A 164 -4.79 19.57 5.44
CA VAL A 164 -5.91 20.42 5.93
C VAL A 164 -6.53 21.18 4.77
N ALA A 165 -7.86 21.28 4.75
CA ALA A 165 -8.61 22.18 3.86
C ALA A 165 -9.69 22.94 4.62
N ILE A 166 -9.95 24.16 4.17
CA ILE A 166 -11.15 24.92 4.50
C ILE A 166 -12.15 24.68 3.37
N VAL A 167 -13.34 24.20 3.72
CA VAL A 167 -14.36 23.83 2.74
C VAL A 167 -15.65 24.57 3.05
N PHE A 168 -16.23 25.20 2.02
CA PHE A 168 -17.57 25.76 2.11
C PHE A 168 -18.49 25.02 1.14
N LEU A 169 -19.63 24.56 1.64
CA LEU A 169 -20.65 23.88 0.89
C LEU A 169 -21.94 24.73 0.92
N VAL A 170 -22.50 25.01 -0.24
CA VAL A 170 -23.64 25.92 -0.38
C VAL A 170 -24.83 25.18 -0.98
N LYS A 171 -25.97 25.17 -0.25
CA LYS A 171 -27.27 24.79 -0.78
C LYS A 171 -28.10 26.04 -1.03
N ASN A 172 -28.52 26.25 -2.29
CA ASN A 172 -29.31 27.40 -2.71
C ASN A 172 -30.50 26.94 -3.60
N PRO A 173 -31.72 26.88 -3.08
CA PRO A 173 -32.87 26.37 -3.84
C PRO A 173 -33.28 27.29 -5.02
N LYS A 174 -32.72 28.51 -5.12
CA LYS A 174 -32.93 29.42 -6.24
C LYS A 174 -31.99 29.14 -7.41
N SER A 175 -30.98 28.30 -7.26
CA SER A 175 -30.05 27.92 -8.30
C SER A 175 -30.44 26.56 -8.88
N SER A 176 -30.48 26.46 -10.20
CA SER A 176 -30.64 25.19 -10.92
C SER A 176 -29.30 24.44 -11.10
N ASP A 177 -28.18 25.11 -10.85
CA ASP A 177 -26.86 24.53 -11.02
C ASP A 177 -26.44 23.77 -9.77
N TYR A 178 -25.90 22.58 -9.94
CA TYR A 178 -25.36 21.73 -8.88
C TYR A 178 -23.94 21.29 -9.19
N GLY A 179 -23.19 20.91 -8.14
CA GLY A 179 -21.88 20.31 -8.26
C GLY A 179 -20.77 21.22 -8.78
N LYS A 180 -20.91 22.56 -8.71
CA LYS A 180 -19.84 23.48 -9.10
C LYS A 180 -18.73 23.48 -8.06
N ILE A 181 -17.54 23.00 -8.43
CA ILE A 181 -16.39 22.87 -7.54
C ILE A 181 -15.37 23.95 -7.86
N TYR A 182 -15.03 24.74 -6.84
CA TYR A 182 -14.03 25.80 -6.90
C TYR A 182 -12.87 25.44 -5.97
N PHE A 183 -11.65 25.43 -6.50
CA PHE A 183 -10.46 24.95 -5.78
C PHE A 183 -9.33 25.96 -5.81
N HIS A 184 -8.74 26.19 -4.65
CA HIS A 184 -7.48 26.90 -4.48
C HIS A 184 -6.56 26.09 -3.58
N ALA A 185 -5.26 26.06 -3.87
CA ALA A 185 -4.24 25.48 -2.99
C ALA A 185 -3.14 26.49 -2.73
N VAL A 186 -2.68 26.55 -1.49
CA VAL A 186 -1.48 27.32 -1.14
C VAL A 186 -0.25 26.81 -1.91
N GLY A 187 0.76 27.67 -2.10
CA GLY A 187 2.00 27.32 -2.78
C GLY A 187 2.71 26.10 -2.21
N ASP A 188 3.65 25.54 -2.99
CA ASP A 188 4.53 24.46 -2.53
C ASP A 188 5.62 25.03 -1.60
N TYR A 189 6.17 24.17 -0.74
CA TYR A 189 7.31 24.44 0.15
C TYR A 189 7.06 25.50 1.24
N LEU A 190 5.81 25.88 1.51
CA LEU A 190 5.47 26.92 2.49
C LEU A 190 5.56 26.38 3.92
N THR A 191 6.15 27.20 4.81
CA THR A 191 6.10 27.01 6.26
C THR A 191 4.68 27.26 6.79
N ARG A 192 4.44 26.86 8.03
CA ARG A 192 3.18 27.12 8.73
C ARG A 192 2.83 28.61 8.71
N GLU A 193 3.81 29.46 9.05
CA GLU A 193 3.65 30.92 9.12
C GLU A 193 3.31 31.52 7.75
N GLU A 194 3.99 31.06 6.69
CA GLU A 194 3.73 31.50 5.32
C GLU A 194 2.33 31.10 4.84
N LYS A 195 1.85 29.90 5.18
CA LYS A 195 0.48 29.45 4.87
C LYS A 195 -0.57 30.29 5.59
N LEU A 196 -0.36 30.62 6.87
CA LEU A 196 -1.25 31.47 7.64
C LEU A 196 -1.23 32.92 7.11
N ALA A 197 -0.07 33.41 6.65
CA ALA A 197 0.06 34.71 6.02
C ALA A 197 -0.69 34.77 4.67
N ALA A 198 -0.59 33.72 3.83
CA ALA A 198 -1.36 33.61 2.59
C ALA A 198 -2.87 33.65 2.85
N LEU A 199 -3.35 32.87 3.83
CA LEU A 199 -4.76 32.85 4.22
C LEU A 199 -5.23 34.27 4.70
N LYS A 200 -4.40 34.96 5.47
CA LYS A 200 -4.68 36.33 5.92
C LYS A 200 -4.70 37.33 4.77
N TRP A 201 -3.85 37.15 3.76
CA TRP A 201 -3.78 37.97 2.57
C TRP A 201 -5.03 37.79 1.71
N ASP A 202 -5.49 36.57 1.49
CA ASP A 202 -6.65 36.26 0.65
C ASP A 202 -7.99 36.72 1.27
N ARG A 203 -8.04 36.97 2.58
CA ARG A 203 -9.18 37.51 3.36
C ARG A 203 -10.49 36.71 3.22
N SER A 204 -10.95 36.45 2.00
CA SER A 204 -12.18 35.68 1.75
C SER A 204 -12.13 34.98 0.39
N ILE A 205 -13.01 33.99 0.21
CA ILE A 205 -13.19 33.26 -1.05
C ILE A 205 -13.45 34.21 -2.24
N ALA A 206 -14.12 35.34 -2.00
CA ALA A 206 -14.44 36.30 -3.06
C ALA A 206 -13.19 36.96 -3.68
N TYR A 207 -12.08 36.97 -2.97
CA TYR A 207 -10.81 37.56 -3.43
C TYR A 207 -9.76 36.48 -3.78
N THR A 208 -10.04 35.24 -3.45
CA THR A 208 -9.13 34.11 -3.75
C THR A 208 -9.30 33.65 -5.20
N PRO A 209 -8.24 33.56 -6.00
CA PRO A 209 -8.34 33.00 -7.33
C PRO A 209 -8.65 31.50 -7.25
N MET A 210 -9.85 31.11 -7.69
CA MET A 210 -10.34 29.74 -7.66
C MET A 210 -10.31 29.11 -9.05
N ASN A 211 -9.79 27.88 -9.15
CA ASN A 211 -9.90 27.06 -10.35
C ASN A 211 -11.18 26.23 -10.30
N VAL A 212 -11.88 26.12 -11.42
CA VAL A 212 -13.04 25.23 -11.53
C VAL A 212 -12.56 23.81 -11.75
N ILE A 213 -13.06 22.86 -10.96
CA ILE A 213 -12.82 21.43 -11.11
C ILE A 213 -14.07 20.80 -11.71
N VAL A 214 -13.88 20.05 -12.78
CA VAL A 214 -14.92 19.22 -13.40
C VAL A 214 -14.57 17.77 -13.07
N PRO A 215 -15.41 17.03 -12.31
CA PRO A 215 -15.17 15.62 -12.03
C PRO A 215 -15.13 14.79 -13.32
N ASP A 216 -14.31 13.71 -13.32
CA ASP A 216 -14.37 12.71 -14.37
C ASP A 216 -15.61 11.78 -14.25
N ALA A 217 -15.78 10.85 -15.19
CA ALA A 217 -16.89 9.90 -15.21
C ALA A 217 -16.95 8.99 -13.96
N HIS A 218 -15.86 8.89 -13.22
CA HIS A 218 -15.77 8.12 -11.96
C HIS A 218 -16.04 8.95 -10.71
N GLY A 219 -16.30 10.26 -10.85
CA GLY A 219 -16.46 11.17 -9.73
C GLY A 219 -15.14 11.57 -9.05
N ASP A 220 -14.02 11.44 -9.75
CA ASP A 220 -12.71 11.89 -9.27
C ASP A 220 -12.56 13.39 -9.54
N TRP A 221 -12.29 14.16 -8.48
CA TRP A 221 -12.06 15.61 -8.60
C TRP A 221 -10.59 15.91 -8.91
N PHE A 222 -9.69 15.13 -8.33
CA PHE A 222 -8.25 15.21 -8.51
C PHE A 222 -7.72 13.83 -8.92
N ASN A 223 -6.53 13.81 -9.50
CA ASN A 223 -5.91 12.58 -9.96
C ASN A 223 -6.88 11.78 -10.87
N GLN A 224 -7.48 12.50 -11.83
CA GLN A 224 -8.46 11.94 -12.77
C GLN A 224 -7.83 10.83 -13.61
N ARG A 225 -8.63 9.83 -13.96
CA ARG A 225 -8.20 8.68 -14.76
C ARG A 225 -8.19 9.04 -16.24
N ASP A 226 -7.34 8.36 -17.00
CA ASP A 226 -7.40 8.36 -18.45
C ASP A 226 -8.43 7.29 -18.87
N ASP A 227 -9.49 7.70 -19.58
CA ASP A 227 -10.63 6.84 -19.95
C ASP A 227 -10.20 5.71 -20.90
N SER A 228 -9.17 5.94 -21.74
CA SER A 228 -8.64 4.91 -22.64
C SER A 228 -8.12 3.67 -21.92
N PHE A 229 -7.79 3.77 -20.62
CA PHE A 229 -7.36 2.64 -19.82
C PHE A 229 -8.42 1.55 -19.71
N SER A 230 -9.69 1.91 -19.75
CA SER A 230 -10.82 0.97 -19.68
C SER A 230 -10.93 0.05 -20.91
N HIS A 231 -10.34 0.42 -22.04
CA HIS A 231 -10.36 -0.38 -23.27
C HIS A 231 -9.36 -1.55 -23.22
N PHE A 232 -8.39 -1.52 -22.32
CA PHE A 232 -7.36 -2.54 -22.23
C PHE A 232 -7.82 -3.73 -21.41
N MET A 233 -7.30 -4.92 -21.77
CA MET A 233 -7.58 -6.14 -21.03
C MET A 233 -6.96 -6.06 -19.61
N ARG A 234 -7.78 -6.25 -18.60
CA ARG A 234 -7.31 -6.18 -17.20
C ARG A 234 -6.48 -7.39 -16.80
N MET A 235 -5.55 -7.21 -15.87
CA MET A 235 -4.76 -8.32 -15.36
C MET A 235 -5.57 -9.26 -14.46
N ASP A 236 -6.51 -8.74 -13.66
CA ASP A 236 -7.28 -9.52 -12.69
C ASP A 236 -8.77 -9.61 -13.02
N GLY A 237 -9.40 -10.78 -12.77
CA GLY A 237 -10.84 -11.03 -12.99
C GLY A 237 -11.66 -11.28 -11.72
N LYS A 238 -11.04 -11.33 -10.53
CA LYS A 238 -11.71 -11.84 -9.30
C LYS A 238 -12.94 -11.05 -8.82
N LYS A 239 -13.02 -9.77 -9.12
CA LYS A 239 -14.06 -8.88 -8.58
C LYS A 239 -15.08 -8.41 -9.62
N THR A 240 -14.91 -8.77 -10.86
CA THR A 240 -15.73 -8.32 -11.97
C THR A 240 -16.11 -9.52 -12.84
N LYS A 241 -17.15 -9.33 -13.69
CA LYS A 241 -17.49 -10.30 -14.74
C LYS A 241 -16.68 -10.08 -16.03
N GLU A 242 -15.75 -9.11 -16.02
CA GLU A 242 -14.91 -8.84 -17.17
C GLU A 242 -13.88 -9.97 -17.35
N VAL A 243 -13.60 -10.30 -18.60
CA VAL A 243 -12.53 -11.21 -18.96
C VAL A 243 -11.18 -10.59 -18.57
N ALA A 244 -10.32 -11.39 -17.97
CA ALA A 244 -9.02 -10.95 -17.48
C ALA A 244 -7.88 -11.78 -18.07
N ILE A 245 -6.67 -11.23 -18.05
CA ILE A 245 -5.47 -11.90 -18.53
C ILE A 245 -5.15 -13.14 -17.68
N PHE A 246 -5.15 -13.00 -16.36
CA PHE A 246 -4.82 -14.11 -15.44
C PHE A 246 -6.07 -14.75 -14.84
N LYS A 247 -6.11 -16.08 -14.78
CA LYS A 247 -7.18 -16.86 -14.14
C LYS A 247 -7.35 -16.52 -12.68
N ASP A 248 -6.21 -16.36 -11.99
CA ASP A 248 -6.16 -16.08 -10.56
C ASP A 248 -4.87 -15.36 -10.20
N TYR A 249 -4.86 -14.72 -9.04
CA TYR A 249 -3.68 -14.05 -8.49
C TYR A 249 -3.65 -14.20 -6.97
N SER A 250 -2.49 -13.95 -6.36
CA SER A 250 -2.30 -14.02 -4.91
C SER A 250 -1.83 -12.69 -4.35
N LEU A 251 -2.25 -12.38 -3.14
CA LEU A 251 -1.58 -11.37 -2.33
C LEU A 251 -0.21 -11.89 -1.87
N GLY A 252 0.77 -11.02 -1.69
CA GLY A 252 1.96 -11.36 -0.92
C GLY A 252 1.56 -11.91 0.46
N VAL A 253 2.42 -12.75 1.06
CA VAL A 253 2.11 -13.40 2.33
C VAL A 253 1.95 -12.37 3.45
N ASN A 254 0.82 -12.43 4.14
CA ASN A 254 0.56 -11.68 5.36
C ASN A 254 0.65 -12.61 6.58
N THR A 255 1.66 -12.41 7.41
CA THR A 255 1.85 -13.23 8.61
C THR A 255 1.23 -12.62 9.85
N ASN A 256 1.08 -11.28 9.93
CA ASN A 256 0.75 -10.50 11.13
C ASN A 256 1.71 -10.75 12.32
N ARG A 257 2.87 -11.38 12.05
CA ARG A 257 3.89 -11.71 13.05
C ARG A 257 5.28 -11.86 12.44
N ASP A 258 5.63 -10.96 11.53
CA ASP A 258 6.87 -11.05 10.75
C ASP A 258 8.10 -11.30 11.64
N ALA A 259 8.24 -10.61 12.78
CA ALA A 259 9.36 -10.79 13.70
C ALA A 259 9.53 -12.24 14.23
N TRP A 260 8.45 -13.05 14.23
CA TRP A 260 8.46 -14.42 14.73
C TRP A 260 8.74 -15.46 13.65
N VAL A 261 8.33 -15.19 12.42
CA VAL A 261 8.32 -16.16 11.31
C VAL A 261 9.25 -15.78 10.15
N TYR A 262 9.81 -14.56 10.16
CA TYR A 262 10.85 -14.11 9.23
C TYR A 262 12.14 -13.81 9.98
N ASN A 263 13.27 -14.29 9.49
CA ASN A 263 14.60 -13.91 9.99
C ASN A 263 15.69 -14.22 8.96
N SER A 264 16.79 -13.48 9.03
CA SER A 264 18.00 -13.76 8.28
C SER A 264 18.64 -15.08 8.69
N ASN A 265 18.48 -15.47 9.96
CA ASN A 265 18.98 -16.72 10.53
C ASN A 265 17.88 -17.79 10.54
N ARG A 266 18.12 -18.92 9.85
CA ARG A 266 17.18 -20.05 9.80
C ARG A 266 16.90 -20.65 11.19
N GLN A 267 17.95 -20.77 12.04
CA GLN A 267 17.79 -21.33 13.39
C GLN A 267 16.93 -20.43 14.29
N THR A 268 17.02 -19.10 14.12
CA THR A 268 16.17 -18.15 14.84
C THR A 268 14.70 -18.33 14.43
N VAL A 269 14.39 -18.55 13.13
CA VAL A 269 13.02 -18.86 12.67
C VAL A 269 12.52 -20.15 13.32
N ILE A 270 13.34 -21.20 13.38
CA ILE A 270 13.00 -22.47 14.05
C ILE A 270 12.64 -22.21 15.52
N ASN A 271 13.53 -21.54 16.25
CA ASN A 271 13.39 -21.33 17.70
C ASN A 271 12.18 -20.46 18.03
N SER A 272 12.03 -19.33 17.36
CA SER A 272 10.93 -18.37 17.60
C SER A 272 9.57 -18.98 17.27
N THR A 273 9.45 -19.60 16.09
CA THR A 273 8.18 -20.22 15.67
C THR A 273 7.81 -21.41 16.57
N LYS A 274 8.76 -22.29 16.87
CA LYS A 274 8.54 -23.44 17.77
C LYS A 274 8.10 -23.00 19.15
N ARG A 275 8.74 -21.95 19.72
CA ARG A 275 8.32 -21.33 20.99
C ARG A 275 6.88 -20.84 20.93
N SER A 276 6.52 -20.13 19.86
CA SER A 276 5.17 -19.57 19.68
C SER A 276 4.11 -20.66 19.49
N VAL A 277 4.40 -21.75 18.73
CA VAL A 277 3.50 -22.90 18.58
C VAL A 277 3.28 -23.61 19.92
N LEU A 278 4.35 -23.83 20.70
CA LEU A 278 4.23 -24.45 22.03
C LEU A 278 3.41 -23.59 22.98
N ALA A 279 3.61 -22.27 22.96
CA ALA A 279 2.83 -21.33 23.78
C ALA A 279 1.35 -21.33 23.36
N PHE A 280 1.04 -21.37 22.07
CA PHE A 280 -0.32 -21.48 21.56
C PHE A 280 -1.01 -22.77 22.05
N ASN A 281 -0.31 -23.92 21.98
CA ASN A 281 -0.89 -25.20 22.43
C ASN A 281 -1.08 -25.24 23.97
N LYS A 282 -0.22 -24.57 24.74
CA LYS A 282 -0.43 -24.38 26.20
C LYS A 282 -1.67 -23.51 26.45
N ALA A 283 -1.81 -22.41 25.71
CA ALA A 283 -2.99 -21.54 25.77
C ALA A 283 -4.28 -22.32 25.45
N LEU A 284 -4.23 -23.21 24.47
CA LEU A 284 -5.34 -24.10 24.10
C LEU A 284 -5.67 -25.08 25.25
N GLY A 285 -4.67 -25.64 25.92
CA GLY A 285 -4.86 -26.51 27.09
C GLY A 285 -5.57 -25.79 28.23
N GLU A 286 -5.20 -24.54 28.52
CA GLU A 286 -5.85 -23.73 29.55
C GLU A 286 -7.29 -23.33 29.18
N LEU A 287 -7.55 -23.00 27.93
CA LEU A 287 -8.93 -22.80 27.43
C LEU A 287 -9.79 -24.05 27.63
N ASN A 288 -9.25 -25.22 27.34
CA ASN A 288 -9.93 -26.50 27.54
C ASN A 288 -10.17 -26.81 29.04
N SER A 289 -9.36 -26.24 29.93
CA SER A 289 -9.49 -26.38 31.39
C SER A 289 -10.46 -25.34 32.00
N GLY A 290 -11.10 -24.50 31.18
CA GLY A 290 -12.19 -23.60 31.61
C GLY A 290 -11.83 -22.11 31.71
N LEU A 291 -10.61 -21.68 31.34
CA LEU A 291 -10.32 -20.25 31.20
C LEU A 291 -11.01 -19.68 29.96
N ASP A 292 -11.39 -18.40 30.01
CA ASP A 292 -11.96 -17.71 28.87
C ASP A 292 -10.89 -17.27 27.86
N THR A 293 -11.30 -17.05 26.60
CA THR A 293 -10.42 -16.68 25.50
C THR A 293 -9.63 -15.40 25.75
N SER A 294 -10.23 -14.40 26.40
CA SER A 294 -9.57 -13.10 26.66
C SER A 294 -8.44 -13.26 27.68
N SER A 295 -8.70 -13.94 28.80
CA SER A 295 -7.72 -14.24 29.85
C SER A 295 -6.53 -15.05 29.33
N VAL A 296 -6.81 -16.08 28.53
CA VAL A 296 -5.78 -16.91 27.89
C VAL A 296 -4.92 -16.07 26.95
N ARG A 297 -5.53 -15.27 26.08
CA ARG A 297 -4.80 -14.41 25.14
C ARG A 297 -3.90 -13.40 25.85
N GLN A 298 -4.39 -12.77 26.90
CA GLN A 298 -3.62 -11.81 27.69
C GLN A 298 -2.40 -12.47 28.36
N LYS A 299 -2.57 -13.67 28.90
CA LYS A 299 -1.49 -14.43 29.54
C LYS A 299 -0.34 -14.77 28.58
N TYR A 300 -0.65 -15.12 27.33
CA TYR A 300 0.32 -15.53 26.33
C TYR A 300 0.68 -14.44 25.30
N ILE A 301 0.34 -13.17 25.57
CA ILE A 301 0.52 -12.06 24.62
C ILE A 301 1.99 -11.84 24.21
N LYS A 302 2.95 -12.16 25.08
CA LYS A 302 4.39 -12.02 24.82
C LYS A 302 4.99 -13.17 24.01
N ASP A 303 4.33 -14.31 23.97
CA ASP A 303 4.83 -15.53 23.32
C ASP A 303 4.04 -15.90 22.06
N VAL A 304 2.83 -15.39 21.93
CA VAL A 304 1.96 -15.56 20.77
C VAL A 304 1.54 -14.20 20.25
N ALA A 305 2.01 -13.84 19.07
CA ALA A 305 1.51 -12.67 18.34
C ALA A 305 0.12 -13.01 17.77
N TRP A 306 -0.93 -12.73 18.53
CA TRP A 306 -2.31 -13.08 18.20
C TRP A 306 -2.77 -12.40 16.90
N SER A 307 -3.38 -13.15 16.02
CA SER A 307 -4.09 -12.69 14.84
C SER A 307 -5.49 -13.29 14.83
N SER A 308 -6.42 -12.75 14.05
CA SER A 308 -7.78 -13.29 13.96
C SER A 308 -7.80 -14.77 13.56
N SER A 309 -6.87 -15.23 12.71
CA SER A 309 -6.74 -16.65 12.35
C SER A 309 -6.33 -17.54 13.53
N LEU A 310 -5.38 -17.11 14.38
CA LEU A 310 -5.02 -17.87 15.57
C LEU A 310 -6.10 -17.82 16.65
N VAL A 311 -6.78 -16.67 16.80
CA VAL A 311 -7.91 -16.56 17.74
C VAL A 311 -9.04 -17.51 17.32
N SER A 312 -9.43 -17.49 16.04
CA SER A 312 -10.44 -18.43 15.52
C SER A 312 -10.05 -19.89 15.68
N ARG A 313 -8.74 -20.20 15.48
CA ARG A 313 -8.22 -21.56 15.70
C ARG A 313 -8.27 -21.99 17.17
N LEU A 314 -7.94 -21.04 18.10
CA LEU A 314 -8.04 -21.26 19.54
C LEU A 314 -9.49 -21.54 19.95
N GLU A 315 -10.45 -20.71 19.49
CA GLU A 315 -11.88 -20.87 19.78
C GLU A 315 -12.46 -22.18 19.23
N ARG A 316 -11.96 -22.60 18.06
CA ARG A 316 -12.34 -23.89 17.45
C ARG A 316 -11.61 -25.09 18.06
N LYS A 317 -10.77 -24.86 19.06
CA LYS A 317 -10.02 -25.89 19.79
C LYS A 317 -9.12 -26.77 18.91
N ILE A 318 -8.50 -26.18 17.89
CA ILE A 318 -7.66 -26.89 16.93
C ILE A 318 -6.18 -26.64 17.29
N PRO A 319 -5.39 -27.68 17.66
CA PRO A 319 -3.97 -27.53 17.96
C PRO A 319 -3.17 -27.16 16.71
N SER A 320 -1.96 -26.61 16.93
CA SER A 320 -0.99 -26.32 15.87
C SER A 320 0.26 -27.19 16.05
N ASP A 321 0.88 -27.58 14.95
CA ASP A 321 2.14 -28.32 14.92
C ASP A 321 3.24 -27.47 14.27
N PHE A 322 4.48 -27.79 14.58
CA PHE A 322 5.66 -27.18 14.00
C PHE A 322 6.41 -28.17 13.13
N SER A 323 6.82 -27.77 11.93
CA SER A 323 7.66 -28.56 11.04
C SER A 323 8.74 -27.69 10.38
N GLU A 324 9.99 -28.09 10.51
CA GLU A 324 11.11 -27.38 9.86
C GLU A 324 11.03 -27.41 8.33
N ARG A 325 10.31 -28.37 7.74
CA ARG A 325 10.08 -28.48 6.29
C ARG A 325 9.28 -27.30 5.73
N ARG A 326 8.55 -26.57 6.62
CA ARG A 326 7.76 -25.38 6.27
C ARG A 326 8.61 -24.10 6.21
N ILE A 327 9.94 -24.20 6.44
CA ILE A 327 10.85 -23.04 6.34
C ILE A 327 11.45 -23.01 4.94
N GLN A 328 11.23 -21.89 4.25
CA GLN A 328 11.72 -21.66 2.90
C GLN A 328 12.24 -20.23 2.73
N LYS A 329 12.97 -19.97 1.64
CA LYS A 329 13.38 -18.61 1.27
C LYS A 329 12.18 -17.82 0.80
N SER A 330 12.18 -16.52 1.10
CA SER A 330 11.11 -15.59 0.74
C SER A 330 11.69 -14.22 0.43
N LEU A 331 11.12 -13.52 -0.52
CA LEU A 331 11.42 -12.12 -0.82
C LEU A 331 10.68 -11.21 0.18
N TYR A 332 11.39 -10.84 1.24
CA TYR A 332 10.82 -10.03 2.32
C TYR A 332 10.62 -8.57 1.91
N ARG A 333 11.58 -8.01 1.16
CA ARG A 333 11.52 -6.66 0.58
C ARG A 333 12.23 -6.68 -0.80
N PRO A 334 12.10 -5.63 -1.63
CA PRO A 334 12.81 -5.57 -2.89
C PRO A 334 14.30 -5.87 -2.75
N PHE A 335 14.78 -6.83 -3.51
CA PHE A 335 16.19 -7.27 -3.52
C PHE A 335 16.71 -7.77 -2.16
N PHE A 336 15.81 -8.27 -1.31
CA PHE A 336 16.16 -8.70 0.04
C PHE A 336 15.41 -9.99 0.42
N LYS A 337 16.15 -11.09 0.51
CA LYS A 337 15.65 -12.42 0.89
C LYS A 337 15.80 -12.67 2.39
N GLN A 338 14.90 -13.45 2.96
CA GLN A 338 14.96 -14.01 4.33
C GLN A 338 14.39 -15.41 4.37
N ASN A 339 14.65 -16.11 5.48
CA ASN A 339 13.97 -17.37 5.80
C ASN A 339 12.57 -17.06 6.33
N LEU A 340 11.58 -17.77 5.83
CA LEU A 340 10.16 -17.67 6.23
C LEU A 340 9.64 -19.02 6.71
N TYR A 341 8.99 -19.05 7.86
CA TYR A 341 8.11 -20.16 8.20
C TYR A 341 6.76 -19.94 7.53
N PHE A 342 6.49 -20.72 6.49
CA PHE A 342 5.24 -20.66 5.73
C PHE A 342 4.36 -21.86 6.03
N ASP A 343 3.27 -21.63 6.75
CA ASP A 343 2.32 -22.65 7.13
C ASP A 343 0.89 -22.19 6.82
N PRO A 344 0.35 -22.62 5.68
CA PRO A 344 -0.97 -22.18 5.25
C PRO A 344 -2.13 -22.76 6.08
N GLU A 345 -1.87 -23.79 6.91
CA GLU A 345 -2.92 -24.56 7.58
C GLU A 345 -3.00 -24.33 9.09
N SER A 346 -1.90 -23.95 9.75
CA SER A 346 -1.82 -23.83 11.22
C SER A 346 -2.34 -22.49 11.75
N GLY A 347 -2.64 -21.52 10.89
CA GLY A 347 -2.98 -20.15 11.30
C GLY A 347 -1.77 -19.28 11.65
N PHE A 348 -0.54 -19.83 11.65
CA PHE A 348 0.70 -19.09 11.87
C PHE A 348 1.07 -18.21 10.66
N THR A 349 0.59 -18.53 9.48
CA THR A 349 0.50 -17.59 8.35
C THR A 349 -0.93 -17.06 8.28
N HIS A 350 -1.12 -15.78 8.63
CA HIS A 350 -2.47 -15.20 8.81
C HIS A 350 -3.30 -15.22 7.52
N ARG A 351 -2.71 -14.83 6.40
CA ARG A 351 -3.33 -14.91 5.07
C ARG A 351 -2.32 -15.52 4.10
N PRO A 352 -2.32 -16.85 3.95
CA PRO A 352 -1.35 -17.55 3.13
C PRO A 352 -1.52 -17.31 1.62
N GLY A 353 -2.71 -16.87 1.16
CA GLY A 353 -3.00 -16.71 -0.26
C GLY A 353 -2.99 -18.03 -1.03
N ARG A 354 -2.61 -17.97 -2.31
CA ARG A 354 -2.51 -19.14 -3.20
C ARG A 354 -1.11 -19.78 -3.23
N TRP A 355 -0.19 -19.34 -2.35
CA TRP A 355 1.22 -19.70 -2.43
C TRP A 355 1.51 -21.18 -2.31
N LYS A 356 0.68 -21.93 -1.55
CA LYS A 356 0.80 -23.40 -1.47
C LYS A 356 0.61 -24.11 -2.83
N TYR A 357 -0.03 -23.45 -3.80
CA TYR A 357 -0.19 -23.97 -5.17
C TYR A 357 0.84 -23.37 -6.13
N ILE A 358 1.21 -22.10 -5.96
CA ILE A 358 2.16 -21.40 -6.83
C ILE A 358 3.59 -21.87 -6.56
N PHE A 359 3.96 -22.01 -5.28
CA PHE A 359 5.24 -22.55 -4.81
C PHE A 359 4.97 -23.59 -3.73
N PRO A 360 4.58 -24.83 -4.10
CA PRO A 360 4.22 -25.87 -3.13
C PRO A 360 5.35 -26.27 -2.21
N ASP A 361 6.59 -26.17 -2.68
CA ASP A 361 7.80 -26.42 -1.90
C ASP A 361 8.96 -25.52 -2.36
N SER A 362 10.12 -25.67 -1.72
CA SER A 362 11.33 -24.91 -2.02
C SER A 362 12.00 -25.27 -3.36
N LYS A 363 11.54 -26.30 -4.06
CA LYS A 363 12.07 -26.77 -5.35
C LYS A 363 11.18 -26.34 -6.52
N ALA A 364 10.00 -25.84 -6.23
CA ALA A 364 9.05 -25.42 -7.25
C ALA A 364 9.66 -24.31 -8.11
N LYS A 365 9.62 -24.52 -9.43
CA LYS A 365 10.06 -23.54 -10.42
C LYS A 365 8.84 -22.83 -10.97
N ASN A 366 8.68 -21.57 -10.66
CA ASN A 366 7.62 -20.72 -11.19
C ASN A 366 8.10 -19.26 -11.19
N LEU A 367 7.42 -18.43 -11.95
CA LEU A 367 7.60 -16.99 -11.95
C LEU A 367 6.27 -16.30 -11.66
N ALA A 368 6.32 -15.18 -10.98
CA ALA A 368 5.14 -14.34 -10.80
C ALA A 368 5.49 -12.86 -10.99
N ILE A 369 4.64 -12.16 -11.74
CA ILE A 369 4.69 -10.70 -11.84
C ILE A 369 4.02 -10.13 -10.61
N CYS A 370 4.79 -9.42 -9.77
CA CYS A 370 4.27 -8.70 -8.61
C CYS A 370 4.08 -7.22 -8.95
N SER A 371 2.94 -6.67 -8.58
CA SER A 371 2.65 -5.23 -8.68
C SER A 371 2.19 -4.67 -7.34
N SER A 372 2.32 -3.35 -7.17
CA SER A 372 1.70 -2.63 -6.07
C SER A 372 0.18 -2.81 -6.09
N GLY A 373 -0.44 -2.94 -4.91
CA GLY A 373 -1.89 -3.08 -4.79
C GLY A 373 -2.63 -1.76 -4.93
N VAL A 374 -3.94 -1.85 -5.08
CA VAL A 374 -4.83 -0.69 -5.21
C VAL A 374 -4.72 0.24 -4.00
N GLY A 375 -4.64 1.54 -4.25
CA GLY A 375 -4.45 2.58 -3.24
C GLY A 375 -3.03 2.64 -2.68
N SER A 376 -2.05 2.06 -3.37
CA SER A 376 -0.63 2.30 -3.12
C SER A 376 -0.25 3.70 -3.57
N LYS A 377 0.74 4.28 -2.92
CA LYS A 377 1.12 5.69 -3.18
C LYS A 377 1.89 5.87 -4.48
N GLU A 378 2.48 4.80 -4.99
CA GLU A 378 3.23 4.76 -6.23
C GLU A 378 3.17 3.37 -6.82
N TYR A 379 3.01 3.30 -8.14
CA TYR A 379 3.02 2.03 -8.84
C TYR A 379 4.44 1.49 -8.95
N SER A 380 4.60 0.20 -8.63
CA SER A 380 5.86 -0.53 -8.80
C SER A 380 5.57 -1.97 -9.19
N CYS A 381 6.45 -2.58 -9.97
CA CYS A 381 6.39 -4.01 -10.28
C CYS A 381 7.77 -4.65 -10.22
N LEU A 382 7.80 -5.92 -9.82
CA LEU A 382 8.97 -6.79 -9.82
C LEU A 382 8.55 -8.23 -10.13
N MET A 383 9.42 -8.98 -10.81
CA MET A 383 9.22 -10.42 -11.01
C MET A 383 9.87 -11.19 -9.87
N VAL A 384 9.25 -12.29 -9.47
CA VAL A 384 9.71 -13.14 -8.36
C VAL A 384 9.67 -14.62 -8.73
N ASP A 385 10.61 -15.37 -8.18
CA ASP A 385 10.72 -16.83 -8.23
C ASP A 385 10.56 -17.50 -6.85
N HIS A 386 10.25 -16.70 -5.83
CA HIS A 386 10.02 -17.12 -4.45
C HIS A 386 8.79 -16.44 -3.89
N ILE A 387 8.22 -16.96 -2.82
CA ILE A 387 7.10 -16.35 -2.11
C ILE A 387 7.47 -14.94 -1.64
N PRO A 388 6.75 -13.87 -2.03
CA PRO A 388 6.99 -12.52 -1.52
C PRO A 388 6.14 -12.22 -0.28
N CYS A 389 6.65 -11.35 0.60
CA CYS A 389 5.89 -10.73 1.67
C CYS A 389 4.79 -9.82 1.12
N LEU A 390 3.72 -9.58 1.89
CA LEU A 390 2.67 -8.61 1.53
C LEU A 390 3.24 -7.21 1.26
N ASP A 391 4.25 -6.80 2.02
CA ASP A 391 4.93 -5.53 1.89
C ASP A 391 6.26 -5.63 1.10
N PHE A 392 6.39 -6.65 0.25
CA PHE A 392 7.47 -6.73 -0.75
C PHE A 392 7.39 -5.53 -1.71
N LEU A 393 6.23 -5.32 -2.31
CA LEU A 393 5.75 -4.03 -2.81
C LEU A 393 4.64 -3.54 -1.87
N GLU A 394 4.12 -2.34 -2.00
CA GLU A 394 3.01 -1.89 -1.16
C GLU A 394 1.74 -2.69 -1.49
N LYS A 395 1.21 -3.50 -0.56
CA LYS A 395 0.03 -4.38 -0.75
C LYS A 395 0.16 -5.33 -1.95
N THR A 396 1.29 -5.96 -2.09
CA THR A 396 1.71 -6.77 -3.25
C THR A 396 0.61 -7.65 -3.81
N GLN A 397 0.39 -7.56 -5.14
CA GLN A 397 -0.47 -8.45 -5.94
C GLN A 397 0.42 -9.24 -6.90
N CYS A 398 0.24 -10.55 -6.98
CA CYS A 398 1.16 -11.44 -7.68
C CYS A 398 0.42 -12.31 -8.69
N PHE A 399 0.84 -12.26 -9.94
CA PHE A 399 0.25 -12.92 -11.09
C PHE A 399 1.19 -14.03 -11.57
N PRO A 400 0.89 -15.31 -11.30
CA PRO A 400 1.80 -16.40 -11.59
C PRO A 400 1.77 -16.79 -13.07
N ARG A 401 2.93 -17.21 -13.62
CA ARG A 401 3.03 -17.78 -14.96
C ARG A 401 2.31 -19.13 -15.06
N TRP A 402 2.48 -19.95 -14.03
CA TRP A 402 1.87 -21.27 -13.90
C TRP A 402 1.00 -21.30 -12.64
N LEU A 403 -0.22 -21.84 -12.77
CA LEU A 403 -1.14 -21.99 -11.65
C LEU A 403 -1.62 -23.45 -11.57
N PRO A 404 -0.87 -24.32 -10.89
CA PRO A 404 -1.28 -25.70 -10.67
C PRO A 404 -2.67 -25.73 -10.01
N GLY A 405 -3.55 -26.59 -10.52
CA GLY A 405 -4.91 -26.76 -9.97
C GLY A 405 -4.88 -27.30 -8.54
N GLU A 406 -5.99 -27.13 -7.81
CA GLU A 406 -6.23 -27.92 -6.61
C GLU A 406 -6.24 -29.39 -7.05
N GLN A 407 -5.27 -30.18 -6.57
CA GLN A 407 -5.39 -31.63 -6.71
C GLN A 407 -6.72 -32.02 -6.06
N THR A 408 -7.62 -32.58 -6.85
CA THR A 408 -8.85 -33.15 -6.32
C THR A 408 -8.47 -34.14 -5.24
N LYS A 409 -8.96 -33.93 -4.02
CA LYS A 409 -8.86 -34.90 -2.93
C LYS A 409 -9.44 -36.21 -3.41
N GLY A 410 -8.62 -37.17 -3.82
CA GLY A 410 -9.09 -38.45 -4.34
C GLY A 410 -8.05 -39.30 -5.11
N ALA A 411 -6.87 -38.75 -5.35
CA ALA A 411 -5.77 -39.51 -5.96
C ALA A 411 -4.69 -39.83 -4.92
N GLU A 412 -5.06 -40.56 -3.87
CA GLU A 412 -4.12 -41.38 -3.11
C GLU A 412 -3.86 -42.67 -3.92
N ASP A 413 -2.56 -42.93 -4.16
CA ASP A 413 -2.03 -44.20 -4.69
C ASP A 413 -2.35 -44.57 -6.16
N THR A 414 -1.92 -43.77 -7.11
CA THR A 414 -1.41 -44.32 -8.37
C THR A 414 0.01 -43.80 -8.60
N LEU A 415 0.98 -44.71 -8.56
CA LEU A 415 2.32 -44.53 -9.11
C LEU A 415 2.18 -44.39 -10.63
N ASP A 416 1.79 -43.21 -11.06
CA ASP A 416 1.76 -42.86 -12.48
C ASP A 416 3.15 -42.33 -12.86
N PHE A 417 3.93 -43.17 -13.53
CA PHE A 417 5.16 -42.77 -14.21
C PHE A 417 4.86 -42.08 -15.55
N GLY A 418 3.75 -41.36 -15.64
CA GLY A 418 3.43 -40.51 -16.78
C GLY A 418 4.44 -39.34 -16.90
N GLU A 419 4.73 -38.98 -18.15
CA GLU A 419 5.50 -37.78 -18.51
C GLU A 419 5.05 -36.56 -17.68
N PRO A 420 5.95 -35.62 -17.29
CA PRO A 420 5.56 -34.45 -16.50
C PRO A 420 4.43 -33.72 -17.22
N SER A 421 3.22 -33.85 -16.68
CA SER A 421 2.06 -33.13 -17.21
C SER A 421 2.41 -31.64 -17.22
N GLU A 422 2.25 -30.98 -18.35
CA GLU A 422 2.48 -29.55 -18.51
C GLU A 422 1.77 -28.80 -17.37
N MET A 423 2.53 -27.96 -16.64
CA MET A 423 1.94 -27.19 -15.56
C MET A 423 0.83 -26.30 -16.14
N PRO A 424 -0.37 -26.27 -15.54
CA PRO A 424 -1.47 -25.47 -16.05
C PRO A 424 -1.10 -23.99 -16.11
N SER A 425 -1.41 -23.35 -17.25
CA SER A 425 -1.17 -21.94 -17.46
C SER A 425 -1.89 -21.07 -16.42
N GLY A 426 -1.24 -19.99 -15.96
CA GLY A 426 -1.84 -18.94 -15.17
C GLY A 426 -2.78 -18.02 -15.95
N PHE A 427 -2.69 -18.02 -17.29
CA PHE A 427 -3.52 -17.20 -18.16
C PHE A 427 -4.93 -17.74 -18.33
N SER A 428 -5.89 -16.83 -18.58
CA SER A 428 -7.23 -17.21 -19.05
C SER A 428 -7.18 -17.74 -20.47
N GLN A 429 -8.23 -18.44 -20.89
CA GLN A 429 -8.31 -18.98 -22.26
C GLN A 429 -8.41 -17.87 -23.32
N GLU A 430 -8.92 -16.71 -22.93
CA GLU A 430 -9.13 -15.54 -23.79
C GLU A 430 -7.88 -14.66 -23.93
N ALA A 431 -6.92 -14.75 -23.00
CA ALA A 431 -5.78 -13.85 -22.94
C ALA A 431 -4.92 -13.91 -24.22
N LEU A 432 -4.40 -15.09 -24.53
CA LEU A 432 -3.51 -15.24 -25.71
C LEU A 432 -4.23 -14.91 -27.03
N PRO A 433 -5.46 -15.40 -27.31
CA PRO A 433 -6.21 -15.02 -28.51
C PRO A 433 -6.46 -13.51 -28.62
N HIS A 434 -6.72 -12.81 -27.51
CA HIS A 434 -6.91 -11.36 -27.50
C HIS A 434 -5.68 -10.62 -28.05
N PHE A 435 -4.47 -10.99 -27.64
CA PHE A 435 -3.24 -10.34 -28.12
C PHE A 435 -2.88 -10.81 -29.54
N GLN A 436 -3.08 -12.09 -29.88
CA GLN A 436 -2.83 -12.60 -31.23
C GLN A 436 -3.71 -11.92 -32.28
N ALA A 437 -4.93 -11.53 -31.94
CA ALA A 437 -5.86 -10.83 -32.83
C ALA A 437 -5.30 -9.49 -33.35
N ALA A 438 -4.38 -8.85 -32.63
CA ALA A 438 -3.75 -7.60 -33.06
C ALA A 438 -2.68 -7.83 -34.18
N TYR A 439 -2.15 -9.05 -34.28
CA TYR A 439 -1.02 -9.33 -35.17
C TYR A 439 -1.28 -10.60 -36.00
N PRO A 440 -2.23 -10.56 -36.97
CA PRO A 440 -2.63 -11.73 -37.77
C PRO A 440 -1.43 -12.40 -38.46
N GLY A 441 -1.33 -13.72 -38.28
CA GLY A 441 -0.27 -14.53 -38.90
C GLY A 441 1.10 -14.43 -38.22
N LYS A 442 1.23 -13.69 -37.12
CA LYS A 442 2.46 -13.64 -36.34
C LYS A 442 2.39 -14.63 -35.16
N PRO A 443 3.46 -15.40 -34.90
CA PRO A 443 3.48 -16.31 -33.76
C PRO A 443 3.62 -15.51 -32.44
N ILE A 444 2.75 -15.77 -31.50
CA ILE A 444 2.85 -15.25 -30.13
C ILE A 444 2.56 -16.42 -29.19
N THR A 445 3.46 -16.66 -28.26
CA THR A 445 3.33 -17.66 -27.21
C THR A 445 2.84 -17.04 -25.90
N GLU A 446 2.43 -17.88 -24.94
CA GLU A 446 2.11 -17.41 -23.60
C GLU A 446 3.34 -16.85 -22.86
N ASP A 447 4.55 -17.36 -23.15
CA ASP A 447 5.78 -16.82 -22.58
C ASP A 447 6.08 -15.43 -23.15
N ASP A 448 5.89 -15.23 -24.45
CA ASP A 448 5.99 -13.89 -25.04
C ASP A 448 5.01 -12.92 -24.38
N LEU A 449 3.76 -13.35 -24.17
CA LEU A 449 2.75 -12.53 -23.50
C LEU A 449 3.14 -12.21 -22.05
N PHE A 450 3.71 -13.18 -21.31
CA PHE A 450 4.13 -12.97 -19.92
C PHE A 450 5.23 -11.90 -19.82
N TYR A 451 6.24 -11.99 -20.67
CA TYR A 451 7.33 -11.02 -20.69
C TYR A 451 6.92 -9.69 -21.31
N TYR A 452 6.04 -9.69 -22.31
CA TYR A 452 5.43 -8.47 -22.85
C TYR A 452 4.74 -7.65 -21.76
N ILE A 453 3.91 -8.30 -20.94
CA ILE A 453 3.25 -7.66 -19.80
C ILE A 453 4.30 -7.02 -18.88
N TYR A 454 5.37 -7.76 -18.56
CA TYR A 454 6.42 -7.25 -17.68
C TYR A 454 7.16 -6.06 -18.30
N GLY A 455 7.42 -6.06 -19.60
CA GLY A 455 7.99 -4.94 -20.34
C GLY A 455 7.10 -3.70 -20.33
N ILE A 456 5.79 -3.85 -20.63
CA ILE A 456 4.80 -2.76 -20.60
C ILE A 456 4.73 -2.13 -19.20
N LEU A 457 4.72 -2.95 -18.15
CA LEU A 457 4.66 -2.46 -16.78
C LEU A 457 5.92 -1.67 -16.35
N HIS A 458 7.01 -1.74 -17.11
CA HIS A 458 8.23 -0.94 -16.93
C HIS A 458 8.29 0.28 -17.85
N SER A 459 7.41 0.40 -18.86
CA SER A 459 7.36 1.57 -19.74
C SER A 459 7.08 2.85 -18.97
N GLU A 460 7.95 3.85 -19.11
CA GLU A 460 7.74 5.17 -18.51
C GLU A 460 6.49 5.85 -19.09
N ASP A 461 6.25 5.73 -20.41
CA ASP A 461 5.05 6.26 -21.06
C ASP A 461 3.77 5.68 -20.46
N TYR A 462 3.73 4.33 -20.27
CA TYR A 462 2.61 3.65 -19.62
C TYR A 462 2.40 4.13 -18.19
N ARG A 463 3.46 4.15 -17.41
CA ARG A 463 3.40 4.55 -15.99
C ARG A 463 3.02 6.01 -15.79
N MET A 464 3.53 6.92 -16.63
CA MET A 464 3.20 8.35 -16.56
C MET A 464 1.77 8.60 -17.01
N ARG A 465 1.37 8.06 -18.17
CA ARG A 465 0.05 8.28 -18.73
C ARG A 465 -1.05 7.74 -17.83
N TYR A 466 -0.87 6.54 -17.29
CA TYR A 466 -1.88 5.85 -16.47
C TYR A 466 -1.60 5.89 -14.97
N ALA A 467 -0.77 6.82 -14.50
CA ALA A 467 -0.39 6.93 -13.09
C ALA A 467 -1.61 6.97 -12.15
N ASN A 468 -2.62 7.77 -12.51
CA ASN A 468 -3.84 7.92 -11.71
C ASN A 468 -4.74 6.67 -11.74
N ASN A 469 -4.79 5.96 -12.87
CA ASN A 469 -5.49 4.68 -12.99
C ASN A 469 -4.82 3.62 -12.12
N LEU A 470 -3.49 3.48 -12.22
CA LEU A 470 -2.70 2.49 -11.46
C LEU A 470 -2.75 2.69 -9.95
N MET A 471 -3.05 3.88 -9.45
CA MET A 471 -3.32 4.11 -8.03
C MET A 471 -4.70 3.60 -7.59
N LYS A 472 -5.67 3.53 -8.50
CA LYS A 472 -7.09 3.28 -8.20
C LYS A 472 -7.57 1.89 -8.60
N GLU A 473 -6.89 1.25 -9.55
CA GLU A 473 -7.18 -0.11 -10.00
C GLU A 473 -5.89 -0.89 -10.35
N LEU A 474 -6.00 -2.20 -10.50
CA LEU A 474 -4.91 -3.03 -10.95
C LEU A 474 -4.63 -2.81 -12.44
N PRO A 475 -3.42 -3.11 -12.93
CA PRO A 475 -3.05 -2.81 -14.30
C PRO A 475 -3.99 -3.44 -15.34
N ARG A 476 -4.17 -2.71 -16.42
CA ARG A 476 -4.75 -3.18 -17.68
C ARG A 476 -3.67 -3.07 -18.75
N ILE A 477 -3.57 -4.05 -19.61
CA ILE A 477 -2.47 -4.17 -20.57
C ILE A 477 -2.97 -3.84 -21.96
N PRO A 478 -2.45 -2.76 -22.59
CA PRO A 478 -2.77 -2.42 -23.97
C PRO A 478 -2.11 -3.39 -24.95
N ARG A 479 -2.65 -3.48 -26.15
CA ARG A 479 -1.94 -3.98 -27.33
C ARG A 479 -1.18 -2.82 -27.96
N VAL A 480 0.10 -2.99 -28.31
CA VAL A 480 0.88 -1.96 -29.00
C VAL A 480 0.66 -2.00 -30.51
N ALA A 481 0.99 -0.92 -31.21
CA ALA A 481 0.59 -0.69 -32.58
C ALA A 481 1.13 -1.74 -33.58
N THR A 482 2.34 -2.24 -33.41
CA THR A 482 2.98 -3.18 -34.31
C THR A 482 3.55 -4.41 -33.60
N TYR A 483 3.71 -5.51 -34.35
CA TYR A 483 4.33 -6.74 -33.85
C TYR A 483 5.81 -6.52 -33.42
N GLU A 484 6.52 -5.67 -34.17
CA GLU A 484 7.91 -5.33 -33.85
C GLU A 484 8.02 -4.59 -32.49
N GLN A 485 7.09 -3.68 -32.23
CA GLN A 485 7.00 -3.05 -30.89
C GLN A 485 6.63 -4.08 -29.81
N PHE A 486 5.69 -5.01 -30.11
CA PHE A 486 5.35 -6.09 -29.17
C PHE A 486 6.58 -6.92 -28.81
N MET A 487 7.35 -7.37 -29.81
CA MET A 487 8.57 -8.17 -29.57
C MET A 487 9.65 -7.38 -28.84
N ALA A 488 9.80 -6.07 -29.11
CA ALA A 488 10.74 -5.23 -28.35
C ALA A 488 10.39 -5.15 -26.86
N PHE A 489 9.08 -5.09 -26.53
CA PHE A 489 8.66 -5.19 -25.12
C PHE A 489 8.86 -6.60 -24.54
N VAL A 490 8.71 -7.67 -25.32
CA VAL A 490 9.01 -9.05 -24.90
C VAL A 490 10.48 -9.18 -24.53
N GLU A 491 11.40 -8.81 -25.44
CA GLU A 491 12.84 -8.91 -25.24
C GLU A 491 13.29 -8.10 -24.01
N ALA A 492 12.80 -6.86 -23.89
CA ALA A 492 13.08 -6.03 -22.72
C ALA A 492 12.52 -6.65 -21.43
N GLY A 493 11.30 -7.22 -21.49
CA GLY A 493 10.68 -7.90 -20.36
C GLY A 493 11.46 -9.15 -19.90
N GLN A 494 12.00 -9.93 -20.84
CA GLN A 494 12.86 -11.09 -20.54
C GLN A 494 14.15 -10.65 -19.82
N GLU A 495 14.82 -9.63 -20.33
CA GLU A 495 16.08 -9.15 -19.73
C GLU A 495 15.85 -8.49 -18.36
N LEU A 496 14.77 -7.69 -18.21
CA LEU A 496 14.36 -7.16 -16.91
C LEU A 496 14.04 -8.27 -15.92
N ALA A 497 13.33 -9.32 -16.35
CA ALA A 497 13.01 -10.47 -15.51
C ALA A 497 14.28 -11.19 -15.04
N ARG A 498 15.24 -11.43 -15.95
CA ARG A 498 16.53 -12.01 -15.63
C ARG A 498 17.29 -11.20 -14.58
N LEU A 499 17.36 -9.88 -14.74
CA LEU A 499 18.03 -8.99 -13.79
C LEU A 499 17.36 -8.98 -12.42
N HIS A 500 16.01 -8.97 -12.37
CA HIS A 500 15.27 -8.80 -11.13
C HIS A 500 15.09 -10.10 -10.35
N VAL A 501 15.01 -11.25 -11.02
CA VAL A 501 14.93 -12.56 -10.39
C VAL A 501 16.31 -13.03 -9.93
N HIS A 502 17.32 -12.87 -10.80
CA HIS A 502 18.68 -13.32 -10.56
C HIS A 502 19.62 -12.19 -10.12
N PHE A 503 19.10 -11.23 -9.33
CA PHE A 503 19.87 -10.09 -8.86
C PHE A 503 21.12 -10.47 -8.03
N GLU A 504 21.12 -11.67 -7.44
CA GLU A 504 22.25 -12.21 -6.69
C GLU A 504 23.34 -12.82 -7.59
N ASP A 505 23.03 -13.08 -8.87
CA ASP A 505 23.93 -13.74 -9.82
C ASP A 505 24.64 -12.76 -10.77
N VAL A 506 24.24 -11.47 -10.76
CA VAL A 506 24.88 -10.44 -11.58
C VAL A 506 26.28 -10.12 -11.06
N ALA A 507 27.17 -9.64 -11.94
CA ALA A 507 28.49 -9.19 -11.55
C ALA A 507 28.40 -7.95 -10.63
N PRO A 508 29.16 -7.89 -9.52
CA PRO A 508 29.28 -6.68 -8.71
C PRO A 508 29.82 -5.51 -9.52
N TYR A 509 29.28 -4.31 -9.32
CA TYR A 509 29.75 -3.11 -10.00
C TYR A 509 31.19 -2.77 -9.60
N ALA A 510 32.09 -2.68 -10.59
CA ALA A 510 33.52 -2.50 -10.37
C ALA A 510 33.96 -1.03 -10.30
N GLY A 511 33.10 -0.07 -10.68
CA GLY A 511 33.45 1.36 -10.81
C GLY A 511 33.58 2.13 -9.49
N VAL A 512 33.35 1.49 -8.35
CA VAL A 512 33.48 2.10 -7.02
C VAL A 512 34.93 2.13 -6.54
N LYS A 513 35.20 3.03 -5.56
CA LYS A 513 36.47 3.08 -4.82
C LYS A 513 36.21 2.73 -3.36
N PHE A 514 37.06 1.84 -2.81
CA PHE A 514 37.03 1.51 -1.39
C PHE A 514 38.04 2.39 -0.63
N GLU A 515 37.60 2.95 0.48
CA GLU A 515 38.44 3.62 1.48
C GLU A 515 38.36 2.86 2.80
N TYR A 516 39.51 2.53 3.36
CA TYR A 516 39.63 1.81 4.62
C TYR A 516 40.10 2.74 5.72
N THR A 517 39.37 2.76 6.86
CA THR A 517 39.70 3.63 8.00
C THR A 517 40.71 3.02 8.95
N LYS A 518 40.98 1.73 8.82
CA LYS A 518 41.89 0.95 9.70
C LYS A 518 42.91 0.19 8.86
N VAL A 519 44.04 -0.17 9.49
CA VAL A 519 45.08 -0.99 8.87
C VAL A 519 44.88 -2.45 9.24
N GLY A 520 45.05 -3.38 8.29
CA GLY A 520 44.87 -4.82 8.46
C GLY A 520 43.85 -5.41 7.52
N GLN A 521 43.37 -6.64 7.82
CA GLN A 521 42.33 -7.26 7.03
C GLN A 521 40.95 -6.63 7.39
N PRO A 522 40.18 -6.14 6.41
CA PRO A 522 38.92 -5.47 6.68
C PRO A 522 37.86 -6.47 7.19
N SER A 523 37.07 -6.05 8.18
CA SER A 523 35.86 -6.75 8.58
C SER A 523 34.72 -6.40 7.63
N TYR A 524 34.04 -7.43 7.13
CA TYR A 524 32.84 -7.26 6.28
C TYR A 524 31.53 -7.31 7.07
N ARG A 525 31.61 -7.49 8.40
CA ARG A 525 30.43 -7.46 9.24
C ARG A 525 29.74 -6.09 9.15
N VAL A 526 28.43 -6.07 8.90
CA VAL A 526 27.61 -4.87 8.84
C VAL A 526 26.66 -4.82 10.05
N THR A 527 26.70 -3.68 10.77
CA THR A 527 25.69 -3.38 11.79
C THR A 527 24.60 -2.48 11.21
N GLN A 528 25.00 -1.45 10.47
CA GLN A 528 24.10 -0.53 9.78
C GLN A 528 24.90 0.24 8.71
N MET A 529 24.42 0.17 7.48
CA MET A 529 24.92 1.02 6.39
C MET A 529 24.35 2.43 6.48
N LYS A 530 25.11 3.45 6.06
CA LYS A 530 24.64 4.85 6.04
C LYS A 530 25.19 5.57 4.82
N TRP A 531 24.35 6.40 4.20
CA TRP A 531 24.81 7.33 3.19
C TRP A 531 25.72 8.41 3.78
N GLY A 532 26.69 8.87 3.02
CA GLY A 532 27.49 10.04 3.34
C GLY A 532 26.63 11.29 3.60
N LYS A 533 27.26 12.36 4.04
CA LYS A 533 26.60 13.64 4.32
C LYS A 533 27.28 14.77 3.56
N ILE A 534 26.47 15.60 2.89
CA ILE A 534 26.91 16.87 2.29
C ILE A 534 26.56 17.98 3.28
N LYS A 535 27.55 18.81 3.66
CA LYS A 535 27.30 19.99 4.50
C LYS A 535 26.44 20.98 3.72
N GLY A 536 25.17 21.15 4.09
CA GLY A 536 24.26 22.13 3.50
C GLY A 536 24.53 23.55 4.03
N LYS A 537 24.26 24.57 3.20
CA LYS A 537 24.37 25.98 3.58
C LYS A 537 23.40 26.42 4.70
N THR A 538 22.37 25.60 5.00
CA THR A 538 21.29 25.90 5.97
C THR A 538 21.31 25.01 7.21
N GLY A 539 22.44 24.34 7.52
CA GLY A 539 22.57 23.51 8.73
C GLY A 539 22.00 22.09 8.64
N ASN A 540 21.10 21.79 7.73
CA ASN A 540 20.59 20.43 7.49
C ASN A 540 21.49 19.71 6.47
N ALA A 541 22.18 18.64 6.91
CA ALA A 541 23.03 17.85 6.03
C ALA A 541 22.17 17.00 5.07
N ALA A 542 22.32 17.20 3.76
CA ALA A 542 21.76 16.32 2.75
C ALA A 542 22.53 14.99 2.69
N LYS A 543 21.88 13.90 2.25
CA LYS A 543 22.53 12.62 2.03
C LYS A 543 23.41 12.68 0.77
N ASP A 544 24.69 12.29 0.91
CA ASP A 544 25.58 12.07 -0.23
C ASP A 544 25.39 10.65 -0.76
N LYS A 545 24.68 10.53 -1.87
CA LYS A 545 24.36 9.26 -2.51
C LYS A 545 25.51 8.67 -3.36
N THR A 546 26.63 9.39 -3.48
CA THR A 546 27.84 8.89 -4.13
C THR A 546 28.78 8.17 -3.16
N THR A 547 28.48 8.24 -1.86
CA THR A 547 29.29 7.70 -0.78
C THR A 547 28.46 6.86 0.17
N LEU A 548 28.84 5.60 0.41
CA LEU A 548 28.25 4.71 1.40
C LEU A 548 29.26 4.42 2.52
N ILE A 549 28.92 4.74 3.75
CA ILE A 549 29.60 4.25 4.95
C ILE A 549 29.02 2.86 5.23
N TYR A 550 29.75 1.82 4.78
CA TYR A 550 29.31 0.43 4.89
C TYR A 550 29.35 -0.04 6.34
N ASN A 551 30.48 0.18 7.01
CA ASN A 551 30.67 -0.05 8.45
C ASN A 551 31.73 0.94 8.97
N ASP A 552 32.25 0.70 10.18
CA ASP A 552 33.32 1.52 10.79
C ASP A 552 34.70 1.29 10.17
N TRP A 553 34.85 0.39 9.21
CA TRP A 553 36.08 0.04 8.53
C TRP A 553 36.08 0.43 7.05
N ILE A 554 34.97 0.20 6.35
CA ILE A 554 34.84 0.30 4.90
C ILE A 554 33.92 1.44 4.51
N THR A 555 34.42 2.34 3.65
CA THR A 555 33.58 3.34 2.94
C THR A 555 33.69 3.09 1.44
N VAL A 556 32.54 3.04 0.77
CA VAL A 556 32.43 2.89 -0.69
C VAL A 556 32.15 4.25 -1.30
N LYS A 557 32.98 4.68 -2.24
CA LYS A 557 32.88 5.96 -2.96
C LYS A 557 32.71 5.76 -4.46
N ASN A 558 32.43 6.85 -5.16
CA ASN A 558 32.16 6.86 -6.60
C ASN A 558 30.98 5.98 -7.00
N ILE A 559 29.95 5.94 -6.15
CA ILE A 559 28.67 5.30 -6.52
C ILE A 559 28.01 6.20 -7.57
N PRO A 560 27.65 5.66 -8.76
CA PRO A 560 27.02 6.46 -9.80
C PRO A 560 25.64 6.93 -9.37
N LEU A 561 25.33 8.20 -9.57
CA LEU A 561 24.04 8.78 -9.21
C LEU A 561 22.89 8.19 -10.05
N GLU A 562 23.18 7.78 -11.26
CA GLU A 562 22.26 7.12 -12.18
C GLU A 562 21.68 5.81 -11.59
N ALA A 563 22.43 5.12 -10.72
CA ALA A 563 21.95 3.95 -10.00
C ALA A 563 20.83 4.28 -8.98
N GLN A 564 20.63 5.56 -8.63
CA GLN A 564 19.51 5.99 -7.78
C GLN A 564 18.20 6.19 -8.57
N GLU A 565 18.25 6.23 -9.90
CA GLU A 565 17.08 6.47 -10.75
C GLU A 565 16.11 5.27 -10.73
N TYR A 566 16.62 4.05 -10.53
CA TYR A 566 15.78 2.88 -10.42
C TYR A 566 15.08 2.84 -9.05
N VAL A 567 13.79 3.19 -9.07
CA VAL A 567 12.96 3.36 -7.87
C VAL A 567 11.91 2.25 -7.79
N VAL A 568 11.82 1.63 -6.62
CA VAL A 568 10.79 0.64 -6.26
C VAL A 568 10.16 1.08 -4.94
N ASN A 569 8.83 1.26 -4.90
CA ASN A 569 8.12 1.75 -3.72
C ASN A 569 8.74 3.01 -3.12
N LYS A 570 8.99 4.04 -3.92
CA LYS A 570 9.53 5.37 -3.54
C LYS A 570 10.95 5.39 -3.01
N LYS A 571 11.65 4.28 -3.04
CA LYS A 571 13.04 4.19 -2.65
C LYS A 571 13.86 3.66 -3.82
N SER A 572 15.07 4.15 -3.99
CA SER A 572 15.97 3.51 -4.94
C SER A 572 16.22 2.05 -4.51
N ALA A 573 16.52 1.19 -5.48
CA ALA A 573 16.88 -0.20 -5.18
C ALA A 573 18.04 -0.28 -4.17
N LEU A 574 18.99 0.64 -4.25
CA LEU A 574 20.10 0.77 -3.31
C LEU A 574 19.63 1.11 -1.88
N ASP A 575 18.63 2.00 -1.74
CA ASP A 575 18.10 2.37 -0.42
C ASP A 575 17.48 1.17 0.29
N TRP A 576 16.87 0.21 -0.45
CA TRP A 576 16.35 -1.01 0.14
C TRP A 576 17.45 -1.86 0.77
N VAL A 577 18.60 -2.03 0.09
CA VAL A 577 19.74 -2.77 0.63
C VAL A 577 20.34 -2.05 1.83
N VAL A 578 20.58 -0.73 1.73
CA VAL A 578 21.15 0.09 2.82
C VAL A 578 20.27 0.05 4.08
N GLU A 579 18.95 0.03 3.92
CA GLU A 579 18.01 0.00 5.05
C GLU A 579 17.89 -1.39 5.66
N ARG A 580 17.94 -2.45 4.84
CA ARG A 580 17.60 -3.82 5.27
C ARG A 580 18.80 -4.68 5.64
N ALA A 581 19.94 -4.47 5.01
CA ALA A 581 21.17 -5.18 5.36
C ALA A 581 21.77 -4.60 6.65
N CYS A 582 21.17 -4.93 7.79
CA CYS A 582 21.54 -4.41 9.11
C CYS A 582 21.26 -5.44 10.22
N VAL A 583 21.69 -5.10 11.43
CA VAL A 583 21.25 -5.76 12.66
C VAL A 583 20.09 -4.98 13.25
N SER A 584 18.98 -5.66 13.51
CA SER A 584 17.79 -5.05 14.10
C SER A 584 17.22 -5.92 15.22
N ILE A 585 16.52 -5.30 16.17
CA ILE A 585 15.86 -5.99 17.29
C ILE A 585 14.39 -5.57 17.28
N ASP A 586 13.51 -6.53 17.21
CA ASP A 586 12.08 -6.27 17.41
C ASP A 586 11.79 -5.93 18.87
N LYS A 587 11.25 -4.74 19.10
CA LYS A 587 11.05 -4.22 20.47
C LYS A 587 10.02 -5.01 21.28
N ALA A 588 9.04 -5.62 20.62
CA ALA A 588 7.96 -6.33 21.29
C ALA A 588 8.37 -7.75 21.69
N SER A 589 9.08 -8.47 20.82
CA SER A 589 9.49 -9.86 21.01
C SER A 589 10.92 -10.03 21.53
N GLY A 590 11.77 -9.00 21.40
CA GLY A 590 13.20 -9.07 21.68
C GLY A 590 13.99 -9.89 20.64
N ILE A 591 13.37 -10.35 19.57
CA ILE A 591 14.01 -11.18 18.55
C ILE A 591 14.99 -10.33 17.74
N VAL A 592 16.23 -10.83 17.66
CA VAL A 592 17.31 -10.22 16.86
C VAL A 592 17.20 -10.73 15.42
N ASN A 593 17.33 -9.83 14.45
CA ASN A 593 17.50 -10.15 13.05
C ASN A 593 18.84 -9.57 12.58
N ASP A 594 19.83 -10.43 12.39
CA ASP A 594 21.18 -10.07 11.97
C ASP A 594 21.40 -10.54 10.54
N PHE A 595 21.58 -9.59 9.60
CA PHE A 595 21.78 -9.95 8.20
C PHE A 595 23.12 -10.66 7.94
N ASN A 596 24.09 -10.54 8.84
CA ASN A 596 25.35 -11.27 8.73
C ASN A 596 25.16 -12.80 8.90
N ASP A 597 24.10 -13.24 9.57
CA ASP A 597 23.74 -14.66 9.66
C ASP A 597 23.31 -15.20 8.29
N TYR A 598 22.57 -14.39 7.49
CA TYR A 598 22.26 -14.73 6.11
C TYR A 598 23.51 -14.80 5.23
N ALA A 599 24.46 -13.87 5.44
CA ALA A 599 25.75 -13.88 4.77
C ALA A 599 26.55 -15.16 5.06
N ALA A 600 26.55 -15.62 6.33
CA ALA A 600 27.16 -16.88 6.72
C ALA A 600 26.46 -18.10 6.07
N GLU A 601 25.14 -18.08 5.96
CA GLU A 601 24.34 -19.10 5.27
C GLU A 601 24.67 -19.16 3.77
N MET A 602 24.97 -17.99 3.15
CA MET A 602 25.45 -17.88 1.76
C MET A 602 26.93 -18.20 1.58
N GLY A 603 27.67 -18.53 2.65
CA GLY A 603 29.07 -18.91 2.63
C GLY A 603 30.05 -17.75 2.39
N SER A 604 29.65 -16.49 2.55
CA SER A 604 30.51 -15.33 2.32
C SER A 604 30.20 -14.19 3.31
N GLU A 605 31.15 -13.87 4.17
CA GLU A 605 31.05 -12.69 5.06
C GLU A 605 30.90 -11.38 4.29
N ARG A 606 31.40 -11.33 3.05
CA ARG A 606 31.34 -10.18 2.17
C ARG A 606 29.98 -10.02 1.48
N TYR A 607 29.09 -11.01 1.56
CA TYR A 607 27.81 -11.03 0.87
C TYR A 607 26.99 -9.73 0.98
N PRO A 608 26.86 -9.04 2.15
CA PRO A 608 26.09 -7.79 2.23
C PRO A 608 26.70 -6.66 1.37
N LEU A 609 28.04 -6.58 1.28
CA LEU A 609 28.73 -5.63 0.43
C LEU A 609 28.56 -5.99 -1.05
N ASP A 610 28.75 -7.26 -1.39
CA ASP A 610 28.60 -7.74 -2.76
C ASP A 610 27.16 -7.58 -3.26
N LEU A 611 26.16 -7.83 -2.41
CA LEU A 611 24.76 -7.54 -2.72
C LEU A 611 24.55 -6.06 -3.07
N PHE A 612 25.09 -5.15 -2.26
CA PHE A 612 24.99 -3.71 -2.56
C PHE A 612 25.62 -3.37 -3.92
N LEU A 613 26.80 -3.89 -4.23
CA LEU A 613 27.49 -3.67 -5.51
C LEU A 613 26.71 -4.30 -6.70
N LYS A 614 26.13 -5.46 -6.51
CA LYS A 614 25.27 -6.12 -7.50
C LYS A 614 24.01 -5.30 -7.79
N ILE A 615 23.41 -4.69 -6.76
CA ILE A 615 22.22 -3.84 -6.96
C ILE A 615 22.58 -2.52 -7.67
N ILE A 616 23.82 -2.03 -7.58
CA ILE A 616 24.27 -0.94 -8.48
C ILE A 616 24.18 -1.40 -9.94
N THR A 617 24.72 -2.58 -10.27
CA THR A 617 24.65 -3.14 -11.64
C THR A 617 23.19 -3.34 -12.08
N VAL A 618 22.36 -3.97 -11.24
CA VAL A 618 20.91 -4.17 -11.54
C VAL A 618 20.23 -2.83 -11.84
N SER A 619 20.50 -1.81 -11.03
CA SER A 619 19.87 -0.49 -11.20
C SER A 619 20.27 0.17 -12.52
N LEU A 620 21.55 0.15 -12.86
CA LEU A 620 22.07 0.76 -14.09
C LEU A 620 21.55 0.03 -15.34
N GLU A 621 21.61 -1.31 -15.36
CA GLU A 621 21.13 -2.10 -16.51
C GLU A 621 19.62 -2.02 -16.64
N THR A 622 18.86 -2.02 -15.55
CA THR A 622 17.40 -1.80 -15.57
C THR A 622 17.07 -0.46 -16.23
N MET A 623 17.70 0.64 -15.79
CA MET A 623 17.41 1.96 -16.34
C MET A 623 17.86 2.10 -17.80
N LYS A 624 18.94 1.42 -18.20
CA LYS A 624 19.37 1.35 -19.59
C LYS A 624 18.30 0.68 -20.48
N ILE A 625 17.75 -0.46 -20.05
CA ILE A 625 16.67 -1.15 -20.77
C ILE A 625 15.41 -0.28 -20.81
N VAL A 626 14.98 0.27 -19.68
CA VAL A 626 13.79 1.11 -19.57
C VAL A 626 13.85 2.32 -20.51
N LYS A 627 15.01 3.00 -20.59
CA LYS A 627 15.24 4.15 -21.49
C LYS A 627 15.26 3.80 -22.97
N THR A 628 15.45 2.53 -23.31
CA THR A 628 15.44 2.05 -24.71
C THR A 628 14.12 1.42 -25.13
N LEU A 629 13.15 1.31 -24.23
CA LEU A 629 11.81 0.82 -24.58
C LEU A 629 11.16 1.69 -25.65
N PRO A 630 10.41 1.09 -26.59
CA PRO A 630 9.69 1.85 -27.60
C PRO A 630 8.63 2.75 -26.95
N LYS A 631 8.29 3.85 -27.62
CA LYS A 631 7.15 4.68 -27.22
C LYS A 631 5.87 3.86 -27.22
N LEU A 632 4.99 4.17 -26.28
CA LEU A 632 3.71 3.47 -26.14
C LEU A 632 2.72 3.97 -27.21
N GLU A 633 2.65 3.26 -28.31
CA GLU A 633 1.66 3.46 -29.36
C GLU A 633 0.59 2.38 -29.26
N ILE A 634 -0.66 2.81 -29.01
CA ILE A 634 -1.78 1.90 -28.78
C ILE A 634 -2.33 1.39 -30.11
N HIS A 635 -2.58 0.08 -30.19
CA HIS A 635 -3.18 -0.56 -31.36
C HIS A 635 -4.61 -0.02 -31.62
N PRO A 636 -5.05 0.12 -32.89
CA PRO A 636 -6.40 0.61 -33.19
C PRO A 636 -7.55 -0.16 -32.55
N LEU A 637 -7.37 -1.46 -32.28
CA LEU A 637 -8.38 -2.28 -31.59
C LEU A 637 -8.58 -1.91 -30.10
N ASP A 638 -7.70 -1.10 -29.53
CA ASP A 638 -7.76 -0.63 -28.14
C ASP A 638 -8.02 0.90 -28.03
N LYS A 639 -8.32 1.56 -29.18
CA LYS A 639 -8.61 3.01 -29.23
C LYS A 639 -10.07 3.35 -29.09
#